data_b0005db4eb3e1ff843e8b689bb9fccea
#
_entry.id   b0005db4eb3e1ff843e8b689bb9fccea
#
_cell.length_a   1.000
_cell.length_b   1.000
_cell.length_c   1.000
_cell.angle_alpha   90.00
_cell.angle_beta   90.00
_cell.angle_gamma   90.00
#
_symmetry.space_group_name_H-M   'P 1'
#
loop_
_entity.id
_entity.type
_entity.pdbx_description
1 polymer ?
#
loop_
_entity_poly.entity_id
_entity_poly.type
_entity_poly.pdbx_seq_one_letter_code
_entity_poly.pdbx_strand_id
1 'polypeptide(L)'
;LGNVKTLQTIELGNNLLRGTIPVTLGKLKDLRTLGLSNNRLTGAIPGVLFTLPKLYHLGLSDNGLSGSLPVEIKEAVAFSSLDLSNNRLSGVLPPELCELVQLNYLNLRNNRFSGSLPVEIGKMTELSSLDLTSNKFSGPLPKEIGQLTRLTSLLLSENEFSGELPETLGNLVNLRNFYVKTNRLSGPFPVVLTKLVKLEYLNLSFNNFSGMIPAEIGNWEELKHLYLWKNQFSGSIPPSIGELRNLTELSLGENRLSGELPKELGQLENLVRVYLNNNMFSGRLPAEITRMRSLNFLNLQNNCLAGNLPDEIGDWESLVELYLANNEITGTLPASIGKMKRLKILDVFGNRMSGVLPPELGDMEGLERLFLTNNHFNGALPPEIGNLRRLRILAMPNNEFSSLPEEIGNIESLEELNASNAFTGGALPASIGNLRNLRLLLLGNNKLSGEIPAEIGELTLLERMDLSMNKLSGEIPAGIGYLDKLTVLALLGNKLTGTIPVEIGNMRSLNILHLGRNLLEGELPAELGWLSELEVLDVGGNKLTGKLPAEWEELKKLKRLILFGNKFSGRIPDEWEGMERLEDFLVQGNELTGKVPDFLFHLPTLKRLWLGNNFLELTEEQKELTGKDRQYLLLPQGKK
;
A
#
# COMPACT_ATOMS: atom_id res chain seq x y z
N LEU A 1 4.90 -48.52 -23.85
CA LEU A 1 5.65 -47.82 -24.93
C LEU A 1 7.04 -48.42 -25.10
N GLY A 2 7.82 -48.72 -24.06
CA GLY A 2 9.21 -49.19 -24.13
C GLY A 2 9.45 -50.48 -24.91
N ASN A 3 8.42 -51.20 -25.33
CA ASN A 3 8.53 -52.42 -26.15
C ASN A 3 8.42 -52.12 -27.70
N VAL A 4 8.04 -50.92 -28.10
CA VAL A 4 7.92 -50.48 -29.50
C VAL A 4 9.23 -49.83 -29.93
N LYS A 5 10.25 -50.67 -30.19
CA LYS A 5 11.65 -50.24 -30.38
C LYS A 5 11.91 -49.29 -31.54
N THR A 6 10.98 -49.19 -32.49
CA THR A 6 11.07 -48.36 -33.70
C THR A 6 10.58 -46.92 -33.49
N LEU A 7 10.08 -46.56 -32.28
CA LEU A 7 9.62 -45.23 -31.99
C LEU A 7 10.78 -44.22 -32.06
N GLN A 8 10.56 -43.16 -32.85
CA GLN A 8 11.49 -42.02 -32.97
C GLN A 8 11.00 -40.77 -32.27
N THR A 9 9.69 -40.61 -32.14
CA THR A 9 9.08 -39.44 -31.50
C THR A 9 7.94 -39.87 -30.59
N ILE A 10 7.93 -39.31 -29.39
CA ILE A 10 6.84 -39.43 -28.42
C ILE A 10 6.49 -38.01 -27.96
N GLU A 11 5.31 -37.54 -28.34
CA GLU A 11 4.77 -36.24 -27.91
C GLU A 11 3.51 -36.47 -27.08
N LEU A 12 3.62 -36.29 -25.77
CA LEU A 12 2.56 -36.47 -24.77
C LEU A 12 2.42 -35.22 -23.89
N GLY A 13 2.98 -34.10 -24.30
CA GLY A 13 2.84 -32.83 -23.59
C GLY A 13 1.39 -32.36 -23.47
N ASN A 14 1.13 -31.42 -22.56
CA ASN A 14 -0.19 -30.83 -22.33
C ASN A 14 -1.29 -31.84 -22.02
N ASN A 15 -1.02 -32.78 -21.10
CA ASN A 15 -1.94 -33.82 -20.68
C ASN A 15 -2.06 -33.89 -19.14
N LEU A 16 -2.71 -34.93 -18.63
CA LEU A 16 -2.89 -35.17 -17.21
C LEU A 16 -2.14 -36.44 -16.74
N LEU A 17 -1.05 -36.80 -17.41
CA LEU A 17 -0.25 -37.98 -17.09
C LEU A 17 0.28 -37.89 -15.66
N ARG A 18 0.18 -38.98 -14.93
CA ARG A 18 0.58 -39.11 -13.51
C ARG A 18 1.56 -40.25 -13.33
N GLY A 19 2.19 -40.31 -12.16
CA GLY A 19 3.17 -41.33 -11.81
C GLY A 19 4.58 -40.96 -12.29
N THR A 20 5.46 -41.93 -12.32
CA THR A 20 6.88 -41.78 -12.67
C THR A 20 7.15 -42.00 -14.14
N ILE A 21 8.22 -41.41 -14.66
CA ILE A 21 8.71 -41.72 -16.01
C ILE A 21 9.27 -43.17 -16.02
N PRO A 22 8.74 -44.05 -16.88
CA PRO A 22 9.16 -45.46 -16.86
C PRO A 22 10.60 -45.64 -17.36
N VAL A 23 11.45 -46.32 -16.60
CA VAL A 23 12.83 -46.68 -17.01
C VAL A 23 12.89 -47.54 -18.28
N THR A 24 11.79 -48.21 -18.63
CA THR A 24 11.66 -49.02 -19.86
C THR A 24 11.74 -48.19 -21.14
N LEU A 25 11.56 -46.84 -21.06
CA LEU A 25 11.78 -45.94 -22.19
C LEU A 25 13.25 -45.99 -22.69
N GLY A 26 14.21 -46.32 -21.83
CA GLY A 26 15.62 -46.52 -22.17
C GLY A 26 15.89 -47.68 -23.18
N LYS A 27 14.88 -48.50 -23.49
CA LYS A 27 14.95 -49.51 -24.56
C LYS A 27 14.74 -48.96 -25.97
N LEU A 28 14.26 -47.71 -26.09
CA LEU A 28 13.91 -47.05 -27.36
C LEU A 28 15.15 -46.41 -28.01
N LYS A 29 16.06 -47.23 -28.53
CA LYS A 29 17.35 -46.73 -29.05
C LYS A 29 17.26 -45.86 -30.29
N ASP A 30 16.10 -45.81 -30.94
CA ASP A 30 15.83 -44.96 -32.12
C ASP A 30 15.10 -43.67 -31.71
N LEU A 31 14.78 -43.44 -30.43
CA LEU A 31 14.06 -42.26 -29.96
C LEU A 31 14.90 -41.01 -30.14
N ARG A 32 14.30 -39.99 -30.77
CA ARG A 32 14.89 -38.68 -31.09
C ARG A 32 14.28 -37.56 -30.29
N THR A 33 12.97 -37.64 -30.05
CA THR A 33 12.18 -36.65 -29.31
C THR A 33 11.31 -37.31 -28.27
N LEU A 34 11.35 -36.78 -27.04
CA LEU A 34 10.46 -37.17 -25.94
C LEU A 34 9.85 -35.91 -25.31
N GLY A 35 8.64 -35.58 -25.70
CA GLY A 35 7.87 -34.44 -25.16
C GLY A 35 6.89 -34.90 -24.08
N LEU A 36 7.15 -34.56 -22.82
CA LEU A 36 6.32 -34.88 -21.64
C LEU A 36 5.95 -33.60 -20.85
N SER A 37 6.28 -32.43 -21.34
CA SER A 37 6.03 -31.15 -20.66
C SER A 37 4.55 -30.93 -20.39
N ASN A 38 4.28 -30.14 -19.34
CA ASN A 38 2.93 -29.76 -18.89
C ASN A 38 2.04 -31.00 -18.61
N ASN A 39 2.45 -31.76 -17.61
CA ASN A 39 1.76 -32.94 -17.11
C ASN A 39 1.76 -32.95 -15.56
N ARG A 40 1.43 -34.09 -14.94
CA ARG A 40 1.45 -34.30 -13.50
C ARG A 40 2.42 -35.41 -13.11
N LEU A 41 3.50 -35.57 -13.88
CA LEU A 41 4.52 -36.58 -13.64
C LEU A 41 5.28 -36.27 -12.34
N THR A 42 5.69 -37.33 -11.64
CA THR A 42 6.39 -37.25 -10.34
C THR A 42 7.60 -38.17 -10.31
N GLY A 43 8.37 -38.14 -9.21
CA GLY A 43 9.57 -38.98 -9.04
C GLY A 43 10.78 -38.43 -9.79
N ALA A 44 11.87 -39.19 -9.78
CA ALA A 44 13.14 -38.79 -10.39
C ALA A 44 13.14 -38.94 -11.92
N ILE A 45 13.99 -38.15 -12.59
CA ILE A 45 14.28 -38.32 -14.02
C ILE A 45 15.19 -39.59 -14.15
N PRO A 46 14.76 -40.61 -14.90
CA PRO A 46 15.59 -41.82 -15.04
C PRO A 46 16.86 -41.52 -15.88
N GLY A 47 18.05 -41.79 -15.31
CA GLY A 47 19.34 -41.56 -15.98
C GLY A 47 19.45 -42.24 -17.34
N VAL A 48 18.78 -43.37 -17.53
CA VAL A 48 18.75 -44.10 -18.79
C VAL A 48 18.21 -43.29 -19.98
N LEU A 49 17.45 -42.22 -19.77
CA LEU A 49 16.98 -41.35 -20.82
C LEU A 49 18.15 -40.57 -21.49
N PHE A 50 19.12 -40.18 -20.70
CA PHE A 50 20.30 -39.44 -21.19
C PHE A 50 21.29 -40.36 -21.92
N THR A 51 21.21 -41.69 -21.74
CA THR A 51 22.05 -42.65 -22.51
C THR A 51 21.42 -43.10 -23.84
N LEU A 52 20.32 -42.49 -24.27
CA LEU A 52 19.69 -42.78 -25.53
C LEU A 52 20.48 -42.14 -26.68
N PRO A 53 21.06 -42.93 -27.59
CA PRO A 53 22.09 -42.43 -28.52
C PRO A 53 21.61 -41.46 -29.60
N LYS A 54 20.30 -41.39 -29.83
CA LYS A 54 19.70 -40.53 -30.86
C LYS A 54 18.79 -39.43 -30.24
N LEU A 55 18.61 -39.40 -28.93
CA LEU A 55 17.76 -38.41 -28.28
C LEU A 55 18.47 -37.04 -28.29
N TYR A 56 17.82 -36.05 -28.89
CA TYR A 56 18.30 -34.67 -28.92
C TYR A 56 17.29 -33.66 -28.38
N HIS A 57 16.05 -34.09 -28.17
CA HIS A 57 15.01 -33.24 -27.59
C HIS A 57 14.30 -33.98 -26.45
N LEU A 58 14.31 -33.38 -25.24
CA LEU A 58 13.68 -33.89 -24.03
C LEU A 58 12.88 -32.77 -23.36
N GLY A 59 11.56 -32.80 -23.51
CA GLY A 59 10.64 -31.86 -22.85
C GLY A 59 10.10 -32.43 -21.54
N LEU A 60 10.52 -31.88 -20.40
CA LEU A 60 10.12 -32.29 -19.05
C LEU A 60 9.60 -31.14 -18.20
N SER A 61 9.56 -29.91 -18.71
CA SER A 61 9.08 -28.75 -17.96
C SER A 61 7.63 -28.91 -17.49
N ASP A 62 7.26 -28.12 -16.50
CA ASP A 62 5.88 -28.06 -15.98
C ASP A 62 5.33 -29.43 -15.53
N ASN A 63 6.01 -30.02 -14.56
CA ASN A 63 5.65 -31.30 -13.96
C ASN A 63 5.89 -31.28 -12.42
N GLY A 64 5.75 -32.42 -11.76
CA GLY A 64 6.08 -32.62 -10.35
C GLY A 64 7.34 -33.45 -10.14
N LEU A 65 8.27 -33.49 -11.12
CA LEU A 65 9.51 -34.28 -11.07
C LEU A 65 10.39 -33.80 -9.90
N SER A 66 11.06 -34.74 -9.24
CA SER A 66 11.81 -34.51 -8.00
C SER A 66 13.13 -35.33 -7.99
N GLY A 67 13.94 -35.13 -6.96
CA GLY A 67 15.26 -35.72 -6.87
C GLY A 67 16.33 -34.91 -7.57
N SER A 68 17.56 -35.42 -7.62
CA SER A 68 18.70 -34.77 -8.27
C SER A 68 18.80 -35.13 -9.76
N LEU A 69 19.56 -34.32 -10.52
CA LEU A 69 19.94 -34.72 -11.86
C LEU A 69 20.89 -35.93 -11.80
N PRO A 70 20.66 -36.95 -12.63
CA PRO A 70 21.51 -38.15 -12.63
C PRO A 70 22.85 -37.88 -13.33
N VAL A 71 23.91 -38.52 -12.90
CA VAL A 71 25.28 -38.36 -13.47
C VAL A 71 25.37 -38.78 -14.93
N GLU A 72 24.45 -39.63 -15.39
CA GLU A 72 24.33 -40.04 -16.79
C GLU A 72 23.97 -38.90 -17.71
N ILE A 73 23.60 -37.72 -17.19
CA ILE A 73 23.32 -36.52 -18.00
C ILE A 73 24.46 -36.16 -18.94
N LYS A 74 25.72 -36.43 -18.57
CA LYS A 74 26.90 -36.22 -19.41
C LYS A 74 26.88 -36.95 -20.73
N GLU A 75 26.11 -38.03 -20.85
CA GLU A 75 25.98 -38.80 -22.06
C GLU A 75 25.08 -38.13 -23.13
N ALA A 76 24.31 -37.13 -22.74
CA ALA A 76 23.35 -36.43 -23.59
C ALA A 76 24.05 -35.35 -24.49
N VAL A 77 25.21 -35.66 -25.06
CA VAL A 77 26.06 -34.72 -25.81
C VAL A 77 25.39 -34.13 -27.07
N ALA A 78 24.31 -34.75 -27.56
CA ALA A 78 23.55 -34.28 -28.70
C ALA A 78 22.53 -33.17 -28.36
N PHE A 79 22.35 -32.84 -27.10
CA PHE A 79 21.38 -31.82 -26.68
C PHE A 79 21.93 -30.42 -27.01
N SER A 80 21.13 -29.64 -27.72
CA SER A 80 21.37 -28.20 -27.89
C SER A 80 20.50 -27.36 -26.94
N SER A 81 19.43 -27.93 -26.41
CA SER A 81 18.51 -27.29 -25.47
C SER A 81 18.07 -28.27 -24.40
N LEU A 82 18.01 -27.78 -23.16
CA LEU A 82 17.49 -28.53 -22.02
C LEU A 82 16.60 -27.61 -21.16
N ASP A 83 15.29 -27.94 -21.13
CA ASP A 83 14.31 -27.25 -20.28
C ASP A 83 13.74 -28.23 -19.24
N LEU A 84 14.09 -27.98 -17.98
CA LEU A 84 13.61 -28.70 -16.80
C LEU A 84 12.81 -27.80 -15.85
N SER A 85 12.39 -26.63 -16.33
CA SER A 85 11.72 -25.62 -15.53
C SER A 85 10.41 -26.12 -14.91
N ASN A 86 9.97 -25.43 -13.85
CA ASN A 86 8.69 -25.68 -13.17
C ASN A 86 8.52 -27.13 -12.71
N ASN A 87 9.50 -27.61 -11.93
CA ASN A 87 9.50 -28.93 -11.33
C ASN A 87 9.81 -28.85 -9.81
N ARG A 88 10.15 -29.98 -9.19
CA ARG A 88 10.58 -30.09 -7.79
C ARG A 88 11.98 -30.70 -7.69
N LEU A 89 12.77 -30.57 -8.77
CA LEU A 89 14.14 -31.09 -8.81
C LEU A 89 14.99 -30.40 -7.73
N SER A 90 15.91 -31.13 -7.14
CA SER A 90 16.65 -30.69 -5.95
C SER A 90 18.10 -31.22 -5.98
N GLY A 91 18.85 -30.92 -4.94
CA GLY A 91 20.27 -31.28 -4.83
C GLY A 91 21.17 -30.24 -5.48
N VAL A 92 22.44 -30.53 -5.55
CA VAL A 92 23.45 -29.70 -6.22
C VAL A 92 23.46 -29.94 -7.72
N LEU A 93 23.86 -28.94 -8.48
CA LEU A 93 24.04 -29.10 -9.92
C LEU A 93 25.29 -29.96 -10.16
N PRO A 94 25.15 -31.16 -10.77
CA PRO A 94 26.28 -32.05 -10.96
C PRO A 94 27.27 -31.49 -12.01
N PRO A 95 28.60 -31.55 -11.77
CA PRO A 95 29.58 -31.13 -12.76
C PRO A 95 29.45 -31.82 -14.11
N GLU A 96 28.90 -33.03 -14.11
CA GLU A 96 28.61 -33.83 -15.32
C GLU A 96 27.66 -33.15 -16.30
N LEU A 97 26.77 -32.26 -15.81
CA LEU A 97 25.92 -31.43 -16.69
C LEU A 97 26.78 -30.55 -17.59
N CYS A 98 27.91 -30.07 -17.09
CA CYS A 98 28.80 -29.15 -17.80
C CYS A 98 29.60 -29.82 -18.92
N GLU A 99 29.53 -31.12 -19.06
CA GLU A 99 30.09 -31.86 -20.22
C GLU A 99 29.20 -31.68 -21.48
N LEU A 100 28.01 -31.12 -21.36
CA LEU A 100 27.12 -30.81 -22.46
C LEU A 100 27.58 -29.52 -23.17
N VAL A 101 28.78 -29.53 -23.72
CA VAL A 101 29.45 -28.35 -24.31
C VAL A 101 28.75 -27.78 -25.54
N GLN A 102 27.83 -28.53 -26.19
CA GLN A 102 27.05 -28.06 -27.33
C GLN A 102 25.72 -27.41 -26.90
N LEU A 103 25.41 -27.40 -25.58
CA LEU A 103 24.16 -26.83 -25.11
C LEU A 103 24.18 -25.31 -25.30
N ASN A 104 23.17 -24.77 -25.99
CA ASN A 104 23.02 -23.33 -26.16
C ASN A 104 21.90 -22.73 -25.26
N TYR A 105 20.99 -23.54 -24.78
CA TYR A 105 19.89 -23.14 -23.90
C TYR A 105 19.76 -24.09 -22.71
N LEU A 106 19.86 -23.54 -21.50
CA LEU A 106 19.64 -24.28 -20.25
C LEU A 106 18.66 -23.51 -19.36
N ASN A 107 17.50 -24.13 -19.10
CA ASN A 107 16.47 -23.59 -18.24
C ASN A 107 16.18 -24.55 -17.07
N LEU A 108 16.56 -24.12 -15.87
CA LEU A 108 16.30 -24.84 -14.59
C LEU A 108 15.36 -24.05 -13.68
N ARG A 109 14.71 -23.01 -14.21
CA ARG A 109 13.84 -22.09 -13.46
C ARG A 109 12.80 -22.84 -12.62
N ASN A 110 12.45 -22.24 -11.47
CA ASN A 110 11.38 -22.72 -10.59
C ASN A 110 11.53 -24.21 -10.23
N ASN A 111 12.64 -24.50 -9.53
CA ASN A 111 12.98 -25.80 -8.99
C ASN A 111 13.45 -25.65 -7.51
N ARG A 112 14.16 -26.66 -6.99
CA ARG A 112 14.71 -26.67 -5.62
C ARG A 112 16.22 -26.98 -5.61
N PHE A 113 16.93 -26.71 -6.72
CA PHE A 113 18.37 -26.86 -6.78
C PHE A 113 19.03 -25.98 -5.73
N SER A 114 20.13 -26.47 -5.14
CA SER A 114 20.83 -25.81 -4.03
C SER A 114 22.35 -25.94 -4.17
N GLY A 115 23.10 -25.32 -3.26
CA GLY A 115 24.55 -25.30 -3.30
C GLY A 115 25.10 -24.32 -4.32
N SER A 116 26.42 -24.33 -4.53
CA SER A 116 27.11 -23.44 -5.46
C SER A 116 27.05 -23.96 -6.90
N LEU A 117 27.19 -23.04 -7.86
CA LEU A 117 27.43 -23.45 -9.25
C LEU A 117 28.81 -24.09 -9.37
N PRO A 118 28.92 -25.22 -10.13
CA PRO A 118 30.21 -25.85 -10.38
C PRO A 118 31.12 -24.95 -11.22
N VAL A 119 32.43 -24.96 -10.98
CA VAL A 119 33.40 -24.19 -11.77
C VAL A 119 33.43 -24.67 -13.22
N GLU A 120 33.09 -25.92 -13.45
CA GLU A 120 32.96 -26.56 -14.76
C GLU A 120 31.92 -25.86 -15.65
N ILE A 121 31.03 -25.01 -15.10
CA ILE A 121 30.06 -24.24 -15.90
C ILE A 121 30.73 -23.49 -17.05
N GLY A 122 31.97 -23.05 -16.87
CA GLY A 122 32.77 -22.39 -17.90
C GLY A 122 33.04 -23.22 -19.16
N LYS A 123 32.89 -24.55 -19.12
CA LYS A 123 33.05 -25.42 -20.30
C LYS A 123 31.91 -25.27 -21.32
N MET A 124 30.74 -24.78 -20.88
CA MET A 124 29.52 -24.69 -21.69
C MET A 124 29.53 -23.45 -22.60
N THR A 125 30.59 -23.27 -23.36
CA THR A 125 30.88 -22.04 -24.13
C THR A 125 29.87 -21.71 -25.23
N GLU A 126 29.05 -22.68 -25.66
CA GLU A 126 27.99 -22.48 -26.63
C GLU A 126 26.70 -21.89 -26.01
N LEU A 127 26.60 -21.79 -24.66
CA LEU A 127 25.40 -21.24 -24.04
C LEU A 127 25.13 -19.80 -24.47
N SER A 128 23.93 -19.59 -25.02
CA SER A 128 23.36 -18.28 -25.29
C SER A 128 22.37 -17.82 -24.24
N SER A 129 21.76 -18.77 -23.52
CA SER A 129 20.81 -18.49 -22.44
C SER A 129 20.97 -19.46 -21.28
N LEU A 130 21.10 -18.92 -20.07
CA LEU A 130 21.12 -19.66 -18.81
C LEU A 130 20.09 -19.07 -17.86
N ASP A 131 19.04 -19.85 -17.54
CA ASP A 131 18.01 -19.47 -16.57
C ASP A 131 18.01 -20.41 -15.36
N LEU A 132 18.43 -19.87 -14.20
CA LEU A 132 18.43 -20.54 -12.91
C LEU A 132 17.44 -19.89 -11.92
N THR A 133 16.56 -19.03 -12.41
CA THR A 133 15.63 -18.24 -11.59
C THR A 133 14.79 -19.12 -10.64
N SER A 134 14.49 -18.62 -9.45
CA SER A 134 13.62 -19.28 -8.45
C SER A 134 14.09 -20.67 -8.09
N ASN A 135 15.28 -20.73 -7.49
CA ASN A 135 15.89 -21.93 -6.91
C ASN A 135 16.47 -21.61 -5.51
N LYS A 136 17.39 -22.46 -5.01
CA LYS A 136 18.11 -22.27 -3.75
C LYS A 136 19.64 -22.28 -3.95
N PHE A 137 20.10 -21.89 -5.14
CA PHE A 137 21.53 -21.76 -5.40
C PHE A 137 22.15 -20.76 -4.43
N SER A 138 23.35 -21.07 -3.93
CA SER A 138 24.02 -20.28 -2.89
C SER A 138 25.52 -20.14 -3.16
N GLY A 139 26.23 -19.38 -2.32
CA GLY A 139 27.64 -19.09 -2.51
C GLY A 139 27.92 -18.07 -3.63
N PRO A 140 29.19 -17.79 -3.92
CA PRO A 140 29.60 -16.84 -4.94
C PRO A 140 29.39 -17.39 -6.36
N LEU A 141 29.21 -16.49 -7.31
CA LEU A 141 29.26 -16.87 -8.73
C LEU A 141 30.71 -17.22 -9.11
N PRO A 142 30.94 -18.39 -9.74
CA PRO A 142 32.29 -18.77 -10.14
C PRO A 142 32.83 -17.84 -11.24
N LYS A 143 34.11 -17.49 -11.16
CA LYS A 143 34.75 -16.62 -12.18
C LYS A 143 34.69 -17.23 -13.58
N GLU A 144 34.60 -18.54 -13.67
CA GLU A 144 34.50 -19.31 -14.91
C GLU A 144 33.24 -18.99 -15.72
N ILE A 145 32.22 -18.38 -15.09
CA ILE A 145 31.02 -17.91 -15.81
C ILE A 145 31.37 -16.91 -16.92
N GLY A 146 32.46 -16.15 -16.75
CA GLY A 146 32.96 -15.24 -17.77
C GLY A 146 33.52 -15.90 -19.03
N GLN A 147 33.62 -17.23 -19.09
CA GLN A 147 34.01 -17.98 -20.28
C GLN A 147 32.83 -18.17 -21.24
N LEU A 148 31.60 -17.95 -20.77
CA LEU A 148 30.35 -18.12 -21.55
C LEU A 148 30.11 -16.93 -22.48
N THR A 149 31.05 -16.61 -23.34
CA THR A 149 31.07 -15.37 -24.14
C THR A 149 29.95 -15.25 -25.18
N ARG A 150 29.22 -16.34 -25.45
CA ARG A 150 28.02 -16.35 -26.30
C ARG A 150 26.74 -15.99 -25.54
N LEU A 151 26.76 -15.88 -24.20
CA LEU A 151 25.56 -15.53 -23.46
C LEU A 151 24.98 -14.20 -23.91
N THR A 152 23.68 -14.23 -24.19
CA THR A 152 22.82 -13.06 -24.37
C THR A 152 21.87 -12.88 -23.19
N SER A 153 21.60 -13.94 -22.43
CA SER A 153 20.71 -13.92 -21.28
C SER A 153 21.28 -14.75 -20.11
N LEU A 154 21.45 -14.10 -18.95
CA LEU A 154 21.88 -14.70 -17.70
C LEU A 154 20.90 -14.34 -16.59
N LEU A 155 20.04 -15.29 -16.23
CA LEU A 155 18.91 -15.10 -15.30
C LEU A 155 19.14 -15.94 -14.03
N LEU A 156 19.46 -15.25 -12.93
CA LEU A 156 19.84 -15.85 -11.64
C LEU A 156 18.95 -15.37 -10.49
N SER A 157 17.85 -14.68 -10.80
CA SER A 157 16.98 -14.08 -9.79
C SER A 157 16.37 -15.08 -8.83
N GLU A 158 15.99 -14.62 -7.62
CA GLU A 158 15.28 -15.43 -6.62
C GLU A 158 16.07 -16.69 -6.24
N ASN A 159 17.31 -16.46 -5.76
CA ASN A 159 18.22 -17.46 -5.24
C ASN A 159 18.88 -16.97 -3.94
N GLU A 160 19.92 -17.68 -3.47
CA GLU A 160 20.70 -17.34 -2.29
C GLU A 160 22.17 -17.03 -2.64
N PHE A 161 22.45 -16.63 -3.90
CA PHE A 161 23.81 -16.25 -4.30
C PHE A 161 24.34 -15.11 -3.42
N SER A 162 25.63 -15.17 -3.08
CA SER A 162 26.26 -14.24 -2.15
C SER A 162 27.67 -13.84 -2.62
N GLY A 163 28.28 -12.89 -1.91
CA GLY A 163 29.59 -12.35 -2.29
C GLY A 163 29.50 -11.35 -3.44
N GLU A 164 30.63 -10.99 -4.01
CA GLU A 164 30.76 -10.03 -5.09
C GLU A 164 30.56 -10.69 -6.47
N LEU A 165 30.14 -9.90 -7.44
CA LEU A 165 30.10 -10.35 -8.84
C LEU A 165 31.54 -10.44 -9.39
N PRO A 166 31.92 -11.56 -10.05
CA PRO A 166 33.30 -11.72 -10.53
C PRO A 166 33.61 -10.76 -11.69
N GLU A 167 34.83 -10.21 -11.70
CA GLU A 167 35.29 -9.28 -12.74
C GLU A 167 35.22 -9.88 -14.16
N THR A 168 35.30 -11.20 -14.25
CA THR A 168 35.22 -11.92 -15.54
C THR A 168 33.86 -11.80 -16.21
N LEU A 169 32.82 -11.35 -15.52
CA LEU A 169 31.52 -11.03 -16.15
C LEU A 169 31.67 -10.00 -17.28
N GLY A 170 32.66 -9.11 -17.21
CA GLY A 170 32.95 -8.15 -18.28
C GLY A 170 33.34 -8.77 -19.61
N ASN A 171 33.62 -10.08 -19.67
CA ASN A 171 33.92 -10.81 -20.91
C ASN A 171 32.62 -11.18 -21.68
N LEU A 172 31.45 -11.08 -21.04
CA LEU A 172 30.17 -11.45 -21.62
C LEU A 172 29.62 -10.36 -22.56
N VAL A 173 30.43 -9.91 -23.50
CA VAL A 173 30.17 -8.74 -24.36
C VAL A 173 28.90 -8.84 -25.24
N ASN A 174 28.29 -10.01 -25.31
CA ASN A 174 27.04 -10.23 -26.04
C ASN A 174 25.81 -10.20 -25.12
N LEU A 175 26.00 -10.01 -23.80
CA LEU A 175 24.91 -10.06 -22.83
C LEU A 175 23.95 -8.88 -23.04
N ARG A 176 22.66 -9.20 -23.14
CA ARG A 176 21.53 -8.26 -23.26
C ARG A 176 20.69 -8.24 -21.98
N ASN A 177 20.50 -9.40 -21.36
CA ASN A 177 19.66 -9.55 -20.18
C ASN A 177 20.49 -10.10 -19.02
N PHE A 178 20.62 -9.30 -17.95
CA PHE A 178 21.28 -9.73 -16.73
C PHE A 178 20.38 -9.49 -15.52
N TYR A 179 19.86 -10.56 -14.94
CA TYR A 179 18.97 -10.50 -13.77
C TYR A 179 19.53 -11.30 -12.60
N VAL A 180 19.82 -10.62 -11.50
CA VAL A 180 20.22 -11.22 -10.21
C VAL A 180 19.34 -10.75 -9.06
N LYS A 181 18.11 -10.28 -9.38
CA LYS A 181 17.16 -9.77 -8.40
C LYS A 181 16.92 -10.79 -7.28
N THR A 182 16.76 -10.30 -6.04
CA THR A 182 16.44 -11.13 -4.86
C THR A 182 17.47 -12.23 -4.66
N ASN A 183 18.66 -11.80 -4.25
CA ASN A 183 19.79 -12.63 -3.83
C ASN A 183 20.44 -12.02 -2.59
N ARG A 184 21.63 -12.52 -2.19
CA ARG A 184 22.45 -12.00 -1.10
C ARG A 184 23.78 -11.45 -1.60
N LEU A 185 23.82 -11.03 -2.90
CA LEU A 185 25.01 -10.46 -3.53
C LEU A 185 25.38 -9.13 -2.85
N SER A 186 26.67 -8.83 -2.78
CA SER A 186 27.20 -7.70 -2.04
C SER A 186 28.43 -7.10 -2.75
N GLY A 187 29.07 -6.15 -2.11
CA GLY A 187 30.22 -5.43 -2.64
C GLY A 187 29.84 -4.09 -3.27
N PRO A 188 30.81 -3.36 -3.81
CA PRO A 188 30.58 -2.11 -4.51
C PRO A 188 29.82 -2.32 -5.82
N PHE A 189 29.38 -1.21 -6.44
CA PHE A 189 28.79 -1.28 -7.78
C PHE A 189 29.77 -2.03 -8.72
N PRO A 190 29.30 -3.08 -9.42
CA PRO A 190 30.16 -3.92 -10.26
C PRO A 190 30.52 -3.19 -11.56
N VAL A 191 31.53 -2.32 -11.51
CA VAL A 191 31.97 -1.46 -12.64
C VAL A 191 32.26 -2.28 -13.91
N VAL A 192 32.69 -3.53 -13.72
CA VAL A 192 32.92 -4.46 -14.84
C VAL A 192 31.73 -4.62 -15.78
N LEU A 193 30.50 -4.46 -15.27
CA LEU A 193 29.28 -4.55 -16.07
C LEU A 193 29.17 -3.40 -17.10
N THR A 194 29.83 -2.26 -16.86
CA THR A 194 29.79 -1.12 -17.80
C THR A 194 30.50 -1.40 -19.12
N LYS A 195 31.28 -2.50 -19.21
CA LYS A 195 31.86 -3.02 -20.46
C LYS A 195 30.83 -3.71 -21.34
N LEU A 196 29.68 -4.09 -20.80
CA LEU A 196 28.62 -4.84 -21.50
C LEU A 196 27.70 -3.87 -22.23
N VAL A 197 28.20 -3.24 -23.27
CA VAL A 197 27.52 -2.15 -24.00
C VAL A 197 26.22 -2.58 -24.73
N LYS A 198 25.99 -3.88 -24.89
CA LYS A 198 24.76 -4.44 -25.47
C LYS A 198 23.67 -4.73 -24.46
N LEU A 199 23.87 -4.38 -23.18
CA LEU A 199 22.83 -4.58 -22.16
C LEU A 199 21.58 -3.77 -22.51
N GLU A 200 20.46 -4.48 -22.56
CA GLU A 200 19.12 -3.91 -22.68
C GLU A 200 18.38 -3.91 -21.34
N TYR A 201 18.64 -4.92 -20.53
CA TYR A 201 17.95 -5.11 -19.23
C TYR A 201 18.97 -5.49 -18.16
N LEU A 202 19.07 -4.65 -17.13
CA LEU A 202 19.90 -4.91 -15.94
C LEU A 202 19.04 -4.86 -14.68
N ASN A 203 19.03 -5.95 -13.91
CA ASN A 203 18.31 -6.02 -12.65
C ASN A 203 19.20 -6.57 -11.52
N LEU A 204 19.67 -5.65 -10.66
CA LEU A 204 20.44 -5.93 -9.44
C LEU A 204 19.57 -5.76 -8.16
N SER A 205 18.26 -5.54 -8.29
CA SER A 205 17.38 -5.18 -7.17
C SER A 205 17.34 -6.25 -6.08
N PHE A 206 17.00 -5.84 -4.85
CA PHE A 206 16.88 -6.74 -3.70
C PHE A 206 18.14 -7.56 -3.44
N ASN A 207 19.26 -6.83 -3.24
CA ASN A 207 20.57 -7.36 -2.88
C ASN A 207 21.25 -6.48 -1.81
N ASN A 208 22.53 -6.69 -1.57
CA ASN A 208 23.33 -5.93 -0.61
C ASN A 208 24.46 -5.13 -1.30
N PHE A 209 24.28 -4.75 -2.57
CA PHE A 209 25.25 -3.91 -3.28
C PHE A 209 25.35 -2.53 -2.63
N SER A 210 26.55 -1.93 -2.68
CA SER A 210 26.85 -0.66 -2.02
C SER A 210 27.75 0.23 -2.89
N GLY A 211 28.22 1.34 -2.33
CA GLY A 211 29.07 2.28 -3.05
C GLY A 211 28.30 3.19 -4.01
N MET A 212 29.02 3.92 -4.84
CA MET A 212 28.45 4.90 -5.76
C MET A 212 28.14 4.28 -7.13
N ILE A 213 27.12 4.82 -7.79
CA ILE A 213 26.85 4.52 -9.20
C ILE A 213 27.92 5.26 -10.02
N PRO A 214 28.73 4.55 -10.82
CA PRO A 214 29.84 5.17 -11.53
C PRO A 214 29.42 5.91 -12.79
N ALA A 215 30.22 6.86 -13.25
CA ALA A 215 29.92 7.61 -14.48
C ALA A 215 29.91 6.73 -15.74
N GLU A 216 30.61 5.62 -15.71
CA GLU A 216 30.69 4.66 -16.81
C GLU A 216 29.37 3.99 -17.15
N ILE A 217 28.29 4.17 -16.34
CA ILE A 217 26.94 3.71 -16.72
C ILE A 217 26.50 4.33 -18.05
N GLY A 218 26.99 5.53 -18.41
CA GLY A 218 26.69 6.16 -19.70
C GLY A 218 27.09 5.33 -20.91
N ASN A 219 27.93 4.28 -20.75
CA ASN A 219 28.29 3.37 -21.83
C ASN A 219 27.16 2.44 -22.29
N TRP A 220 26.06 2.35 -21.54
CA TRP A 220 24.93 1.45 -21.84
C TRP A 220 23.92 2.11 -22.77
N GLU A 221 24.33 2.43 -23.99
CA GLU A 221 23.49 3.13 -24.96
C GLU A 221 22.23 2.35 -25.36
N GLU A 222 22.28 1.00 -25.31
CA GLU A 222 21.14 0.13 -25.66
C GLU A 222 20.20 -0.15 -24.45
N LEU A 223 20.53 0.34 -23.23
CA LEU A 223 19.80 -0.01 -22.03
C LEU A 223 18.38 0.56 -22.03
N LYS A 224 17.40 -0.31 -21.82
CA LYS A 224 15.95 0.00 -21.72
C LYS A 224 15.45 0.01 -20.28
N HIS A 225 15.97 -0.88 -19.44
CA HIS A 225 15.54 -1.00 -18.04
C HIS A 225 16.74 -1.11 -17.11
N LEU A 226 16.79 -0.22 -16.12
CA LEU A 226 17.80 -0.22 -15.05
C LEU A 226 17.12 -0.36 -13.68
N TYR A 227 17.28 -1.51 -13.05
CA TYR A 227 16.71 -1.79 -11.75
C TYR A 227 17.81 -2.03 -10.70
N LEU A 228 17.99 -1.06 -9.81
CA LEU A 228 18.91 -1.11 -8.66
C LEU A 228 18.17 -1.02 -7.32
N TRP A 229 16.86 -1.11 -7.32
CA TRP A 229 15.99 -0.92 -6.16
C TRP A 229 16.37 -1.85 -4.99
N LYS A 230 16.24 -1.30 -3.78
CA LYS A 230 16.46 -2.04 -2.52
C LYS A 230 17.83 -2.69 -2.46
N ASN A 231 18.82 -1.79 -2.38
CA ASN A 231 20.23 -2.06 -2.15
C ASN A 231 20.80 -1.03 -1.14
N GLN A 232 22.11 -0.86 -1.11
CA GLN A 232 22.81 0.10 -0.25
C GLN A 232 23.64 1.10 -1.08
N PHE A 233 23.26 1.35 -2.34
CA PHE A 233 23.94 2.34 -3.17
C PHE A 233 23.87 3.73 -2.54
N SER A 234 24.97 4.49 -2.66
CA SER A 234 25.14 5.81 -2.04
C SER A 234 25.73 6.82 -3.03
N GLY A 235 25.88 8.06 -2.60
CA GLY A 235 26.34 9.15 -3.47
C GLY A 235 25.25 9.62 -4.43
N SER A 236 25.62 10.41 -5.42
CA SER A 236 24.70 11.02 -6.39
C SER A 236 24.47 10.14 -7.63
N ILE A 237 23.39 10.39 -8.33
CA ILE A 237 23.21 9.88 -9.69
C ILE A 237 24.18 10.64 -10.60
N PRO A 238 25.05 9.96 -11.35
CA PRO A 238 26.01 10.63 -12.21
C PRO A 238 25.31 11.30 -13.40
N PRO A 239 25.79 12.49 -13.88
CA PRO A 239 25.22 13.17 -15.04
C PRO A 239 25.18 12.32 -16.31
N SER A 240 26.11 11.35 -16.44
CA SER A 240 26.12 10.40 -17.55
C SER A 240 24.87 9.51 -17.65
N ILE A 241 23.98 9.53 -16.65
CA ILE A 241 22.66 8.90 -16.75
C ILE A 241 21.90 9.40 -17.99
N GLY A 242 22.09 10.68 -18.37
CA GLY A 242 21.46 11.28 -19.55
C GLY A 242 21.86 10.68 -20.88
N GLU A 243 22.94 9.89 -20.94
CA GLU A 243 23.37 9.19 -22.15
C GLU A 243 22.52 7.94 -22.45
N LEU A 244 21.77 7.43 -21.48
CA LEU A 244 20.92 6.23 -21.60
C LEU A 244 19.62 6.53 -22.36
N ARG A 245 19.71 7.06 -23.55
CA ARG A 245 18.56 7.62 -24.30
C ARG A 245 17.47 6.61 -24.67
N ASN A 246 17.78 5.31 -24.65
CA ASN A 246 16.83 4.24 -24.87
C ASN A 246 16.10 3.79 -23.59
N LEU A 247 16.45 4.40 -22.43
CA LEU A 247 15.89 4.00 -21.13
C LEU A 247 14.39 4.31 -21.07
N THR A 248 13.60 3.31 -20.74
CA THR A 248 12.15 3.41 -20.56
C THR A 248 11.75 3.27 -19.08
N GLU A 249 12.57 2.59 -18.28
CA GLU A 249 12.31 2.44 -16.85
C GLU A 249 13.58 2.56 -16.02
N LEU A 250 13.54 3.43 -15.01
CA LEU A 250 14.61 3.69 -14.06
C LEU A 250 14.12 3.44 -12.63
N SER A 251 14.68 2.47 -11.94
CA SER A 251 14.30 2.10 -10.59
C SER A 251 15.50 2.08 -9.64
N LEU A 252 15.67 3.17 -8.86
CA LEU A 252 16.74 3.38 -7.88
C LEU A 252 16.21 3.52 -6.45
N GLY A 253 14.92 3.29 -6.23
CA GLY A 253 14.28 3.45 -4.92
C GLY A 253 14.86 2.55 -3.83
N GLU A 254 14.60 2.87 -2.57
CA GLU A 254 15.07 2.14 -1.39
C GLU A 254 16.58 1.89 -1.40
N ASN A 255 17.36 3.00 -1.48
CA ASN A 255 18.81 3.03 -1.41
C ASN A 255 19.27 4.12 -0.42
N ARG A 256 20.56 4.48 -0.47
CA ARG A 256 21.17 5.59 0.30
C ARG A 256 21.70 6.68 -0.63
N LEU A 257 21.08 6.80 -1.82
CA LEU A 257 21.49 7.81 -2.80
C LEU A 257 21.18 9.21 -2.28
N SER A 258 22.05 10.17 -2.60
CA SER A 258 22.00 11.53 -2.05
C SER A 258 22.45 12.56 -3.10
N GLY A 259 22.49 13.83 -2.68
CA GLY A 259 22.80 14.93 -3.60
C GLY A 259 21.62 15.36 -4.44
N GLU A 260 21.84 16.26 -5.37
CA GLU A 260 20.80 16.80 -6.25
C GLU A 260 20.49 15.83 -7.41
N LEU A 261 19.27 15.89 -7.89
CA LEU A 261 18.88 15.17 -9.11
C LEU A 261 19.58 15.84 -10.32
N PRO A 262 20.31 15.09 -11.14
CA PRO A 262 21.01 15.68 -12.28
C PRO A 262 19.99 16.13 -13.35
N LYS A 263 20.17 17.36 -13.86
CA LYS A 263 19.33 17.92 -14.92
C LYS A 263 19.35 17.08 -16.20
N GLU A 264 20.41 16.31 -16.40
CA GLU A 264 20.61 15.39 -17.52
C GLU A 264 19.56 14.28 -17.58
N LEU A 265 18.82 14.00 -16.48
CA LEU A 265 17.64 13.12 -16.52
C LEU A 265 16.62 13.61 -17.56
N GLY A 266 16.52 14.92 -17.78
CA GLY A 266 15.64 15.50 -18.79
C GLY A 266 16.00 15.15 -20.25
N GLN A 267 17.16 14.52 -20.50
CA GLN A 267 17.54 14.03 -21.84
C GLN A 267 16.91 12.68 -22.16
N LEU A 268 16.31 12.01 -21.16
CA LEU A 268 15.73 10.68 -21.27
C LEU A 268 14.26 10.77 -21.76
N GLU A 269 14.05 11.20 -22.99
CA GLU A 269 12.71 11.48 -23.53
C GLU A 269 11.83 10.22 -23.64
N ASN A 270 12.43 9.01 -23.71
CA ASN A 270 11.74 7.73 -23.79
C ASN A 270 11.33 7.17 -22.41
N LEU A 271 11.71 7.84 -21.31
CA LEU A 271 11.48 7.35 -19.96
C LEU A 271 9.99 7.39 -19.64
N VAL A 272 9.44 6.24 -19.24
CA VAL A 272 8.03 6.03 -18.93
C VAL A 272 7.81 5.95 -17.42
N ARG A 273 8.72 5.30 -16.69
CA ARG A 273 8.59 5.10 -15.25
C ARG A 273 9.87 5.41 -14.51
N VAL A 274 9.76 6.19 -13.44
CA VAL A 274 10.88 6.58 -12.58
C VAL A 274 10.55 6.34 -11.12
N TYR A 275 11.35 5.52 -10.46
CA TYR A 275 11.27 5.21 -9.04
C TYR A 275 12.55 5.64 -8.34
N LEU A 276 12.50 6.75 -7.61
CA LEU A 276 13.61 7.33 -6.83
C LEU A 276 13.27 7.45 -5.34
N ASN A 277 12.14 6.90 -4.93
CA ASN A 277 11.61 6.99 -3.57
C ASN A 277 12.53 6.35 -2.52
N ASN A 278 12.38 6.78 -1.27
CA ASN A 278 13.13 6.23 -0.13
C ASN A 278 14.66 6.31 -0.36
N ASN A 279 15.15 7.52 -0.56
CA ASN A 279 16.56 7.88 -0.67
C ASN A 279 16.85 9.17 0.13
N MET A 280 17.98 9.81 -0.11
CA MET A 280 18.37 11.07 0.52
C MET A 280 18.63 12.15 -0.53
N PHE A 281 17.90 12.13 -1.66
CA PHE A 281 18.02 13.18 -2.68
C PHE A 281 17.62 14.53 -2.10
N SER A 282 18.39 15.57 -2.41
CA SER A 282 18.23 16.92 -1.87
C SER A 282 18.26 17.98 -2.99
N GLY A 283 18.19 19.23 -2.61
CA GLY A 283 18.15 20.33 -3.58
C GLY A 283 16.79 20.46 -4.25
N ARG A 284 16.73 21.24 -5.32
CA ARG A 284 15.50 21.52 -6.07
C ARG A 284 15.24 20.48 -7.14
N LEU A 285 13.99 20.32 -7.47
CA LEU A 285 13.58 19.59 -8.66
C LEU A 285 14.03 20.40 -9.90
N PRO A 286 14.97 19.90 -10.74
CA PRO A 286 15.42 20.67 -11.89
C PRO A 286 14.32 20.84 -12.94
N ALA A 287 14.18 22.06 -13.51
CA ALA A 287 13.17 22.30 -14.55
C ALA A 287 13.37 21.42 -15.79
N GLU A 288 14.62 21.09 -16.10
CA GLU A 288 14.97 20.28 -17.26
C GLU A 288 14.35 18.87 -17.23
N ILE A 289 14.06 18.31 -16.05
CA ILE A 289 13.47 16.95 -15.98
C ILE A 289 12.05 16.92 -16.51
N THR A 290 11.37 18.07 -16.63
CA THR A 290 10.04 18.14 -17.23
C THR A 290 10.04 17.81 -18.73
N ARG A 291 11.23 17.74 -19.36
CA ARG A 291 11.40 17.33 -20.75
C ARG A 291 11.19 15.84 -21.00
N MET A 292 11.08 15.02 -19.95
CA MET A 292 10.73 13.60 -20.05
C MET A 292 9.27 13.44 -20.50
N ARG A 293 8.97 13.71 -21.76
CA ARG A 293 7.59 13.82 -22.28
C ARG A 293 6.81 12.51 -22.31
N SER A 294 7.51 11.37 -22.32
CA SER A 294 6.87 10.04 -22.26
C SER A 294 6.54 9.59 -20.85
N LEU A 295 6.90 10.40 -19.83
CA LEU A 295 6.80 10.01 -18.43
C LEU A 295 5.34 9.83 -18.01
N ASN A 296 5.04 8.65 -17.47
CA ASN A 296 3.74 8.21 -17.03
C ASN A 296 3.64 8.11 -15.50
N PHE A 297 4.76 7.76 -14.87
CA PHE A 297 4.86 7.51 -13.44
C PHE A 297 6.15 8.10 -12.88
N LEU A 298 6.03 8.95 -11.86
CA LEU A 298 7.16 9.52 -11.13
C LEU A 298 6.95 9.38 -9.63
N ASN A 299 7.85 8.66 -8.98
CA ASN A 299 7.86 8.52 -7.53
C ASN A 299 9.16 9.05 -6.93
N LEU A 300 9.06 10.17 -6.21
CA LEU A 300 10.14 10.86 -5.48
C LEU A 300 9.86 10.92 -3.98
N GLN A 301 8.87 10.20 -3.48
CA GLN A 301 8.48 10.26 -2.07
C GLN A 301 9.61 9.82 -1.12
N ASN A 302 9.58 10.32 0.12
CA ASN A 302 10.55 9.99 1.17
C ASN A 302 11.99 10.31 0.73
N ASN A 303 12.24 11.59 0.46
CA ASN A 303 13.55 12.17 0.16
C ASN A 303 13.73 13.48 0.95
N CYS A 304 14.76 14.25 0.62
CA CYS A 304 15.05 15.57 1.19
C CYS A 304 14.95 16.69 0.14
N LEU A 305 14.14 16.50 -0.91
CA LEU A 305 13.96 17.52 -1.95
C LEU A 305 13.36 18.78 -1.38
N ALA A 306 13.93 19.93 -1.73
CA ALA A 306 13.59 21.23 -1.16
C ALA A 306 13.38 22.30 -2.26
N GLY A 307 12.98 23.51 -1.84
CA GLY A 307 12.67 24.60 -2.76
C GLY A 307 11.33 24.41 -3.46
N ASN A 308 11.04 25.28 -4.41
CA ASN A 308 9.76 25.28 -5.11
C ASN A 308 9.74 24.27 -6.25
N LEU A 309 8.54 23.80 -6.57
CA LEU A 309 8.31 23.07 -7.82
C LEU A 309 8.59 24.00 -9.01
N PRO A 310 9.15 23.49 -10.11
CA PRO A 310 9.40 24.31 -11.30
C PRO A 310 8.10 24.71 -11.97
N ASP A 311 8.08 25.91 -12.55
CA ASP A 311 6.90 26.41 -13.28
C ASP A 311 6.59 25.56 -14.52
N GLU A 312 7.56 24.81 -15.03
CA GLU A 312 7.46 23.89 -16.16
C GLU A 312 6.82 22.54 -15.80
N ILE A 313 6.42 22.31 -14.53
CA ILE A 313 5.86 21.00 -14.08
C ILE A 313 4.68 20.54 -14.96
N GLY A 314 3.92 21.49 -15.50
CA GLY A 314 2.81 21.21 -16.40
C GLY A 314 3.21 20.62 -17.76
N ASP A 315 4.48 20.61 -18.11
CA ASP A 315 4.98 20.03 -19.38
C ASP A 315 4.99 18.49 -19.35
N TRP A 316 4.77 17.89 -18.19
CA TRP A 316 4.53 16.44 -18.05
C TRP A 316 3.09 16.05 -18.44
N GLU A 317 2.67 16.41 -19.66
CA GLU A 317 1.30 16.17 -20.14
C GLU A 317 0.90 14.69 -20.20
N SER A 318 1.87 13.77 -20.28
CA SER A 318 1.66 12.33 -20.30
C SER A 318 1.57 11.69 -18.90
N LEU A 319 1.92 12.43 -17.84
CA LEU A 319 2.02 11.88 -16.48
C LEU A 319 0.65 11.48 -15.95
N VAL A 320 0.59 10.29 -15.36
CA VAL A 320 -0.62 9.71 -14.76
C VAL A 320 -0.53 9.71 -13.24
N GLU A 321 0.65 9.50 -12.69
CA GLU A 321 0.86 9.46 -11.25
C GLU A 321 2.12 10.23 -10.84
N LEU A 322 1.96 11.16 -9.90
CA LEU A 322 3.05 11.97 -9.35
C LEU A 322 3.04 11.86 -7.82
N TYR A 323 4.11 11.28 -7.28
CA TYR A 323 4.33 11.12 -5.85
C TYR A 323 5.53 11.94 -5.39
N LEU A 324 5.29 12.97 -4.59
CA LEU A 324 6.27 13.88 -3.99
C LEU A 324 6.21 13.86 -2.45
N ALA A 325 5.47 12.92 -1.87
CA ALA A 325 5.20 12.88 -0.44
C ALA A 325 6.47 12.79 0.41
N ASN A 326 6.41 13.36 1.62
CA ASN A 326 7.49 13.34 2.60
C ASN A 326 8.83 13.84 2.02
N ASN A 327 8.82 15.12 1.66
CA ASN A 327 9.99 15.90 1.24
C ASN A 327 10.02 17.24 2.01
N GLU A 328 10.89 18.15 1.61
CA GLU A 328 11.01 19.50 2.15
C GLU A 328 10.61 20.58 1.13
N ILE A 329 9.73 20.23 0.16
CA ILE A 329 9.29 21.11 -0.91
C ILE A 329 8.52 22.30 -0.32
N THR A 330 8.83 23.50 -0.82
CA THR A 330 8.26 24.78 -0.38
C THR A 330 7.50 25.48 -1.52
N GLY A 331 6.92 26.65 -1.22
CA GLY A 331 6.19 27.46 -2.19
C GLY A 331 4.81 26.93 -2.52
N THR A 332 4.25 27.37 -3.63
CA THR A 332 2.88 27.06 -4.08
C THR A 332 2.88 25.95 -5.13
N LEU A 333 1.72 25.38 -5.40
CA LEU A 333 1.51 24.62 -6.64
C LEU A 333 1.54 25.62 -7.81
N PRO A 334 2.39 25.39 -8.85
CA PRO A 334 2.41 26.28 -10.01
C PRO A 334 1.11 26.19 -10.83
N ALA A 335 0.66 27.31 -11.40
CA ALA A 335 -0.54 27.34 -12.25
C ALA A 335 -0.47 26.37 -13.45
N SER A 336 0.74 26.11 -13.95
CA SER A 336 0.96 25.16 -15.04
C SER A 336 0.48 23.73 -14.74
N ILE A 337 0.23 23.39 -13.46
CA ILE A 337 -0.28 22.09 -13.06
C ILE A 337 -1.57 21.71 -13.81
N GLY A 338 -2.39 22.71 -14.17
CA GLY A 338 -3.63 22.53 -14.93
C GLY A 338 -3.45 21.94 -16.33
N LYS A 339 -2.22 21.96 -16.89
CA LYS A 339 -1.93 21.32 -18.18
C LYS A 339 -1.88 19.79 -18.08
N MET A 340 -1.72 19.24 -16.88
CA MET A 340 -1.56 17.80 -16.64
C MET A 340 -2.91 17.06 -16.68
N LYS A 341 -3.60 17.14 -17.82
CA LYS A 341 -4.97 16.62 -18.02
C LYS A 341 -5.10 15.12 -17.79
N ARG A 342 -4.02 14.35 -17.88
CA ARG A 342 -4.00 12.88 -17.72
C ARG A 342 -3.66 12.45 -16.29
N LEU A 343 -3.24 13.38 -15.43
CA LEU A 343 -2.84 13.05 -14.07
C LEU A 343 -4.06 12.55 -13.28
N LYS A 344 -3.90 11.38 -12.68
CA LYS A 344 -4.91 10.72 -11.84
C LYS A 344 -4.61 10.85 -10.36
N ILE A 345 -3.32 10.86 -10.01
CA ILE A 345 -2.86 10.94 -8.62
C ILE A 345 -1.84 12.06 -8.51
N LEU A 346 -2.13 13.04 -7.65
CA LEU A 346 -1.18 14.04 -7.18
C LEU A 346 -1.01 13.88 -5.67
N ASP A 347 0.18 13.48 -5.26
CA ASP A 347 0.51 13.30 -3.85
C ASP A 347 1.68 14.20 -3.45
N VAL A 348 1.36 15.26 -2.69
CA VAL A 348 2.32 16.19 -2.08
C VAL A 348 2.27 16.14 -0.55
N PHE A 349 1.76 15.04 0.01
CA PHE A 349 1.67 14.82 1.46
C PHE A 349 3.00 15.11 2.18
N GLY A 350 2.94 15.74 3.36
CA GLY A 350 4.11 15.85 4.23
C GLY A 350 5.25 16.67 3.64
N ASN A 351 4.92 17.87 3.14
CA ASN A 351 5.88 18.84 2.64
C ASN A 351 5.78 20.18 3.43
N ARG A 352 6.45 21.20 2.95
CA ARG A 352 6.38 22.58 3.50
C ARG A 352 5.75 23.55 2.50
N MET A 353 4.87 23.04 1.63
CA MET A 353 4.19 23.83 0.62
C MET A 353 3.21 24.81 1.27
N SER A 354 3.05 25.99 0.70
CA SER A 354 2.25 27.08 1.29
C SER A 354 1.56 27.92 0.21
N GLY A 355 0.79 28.91 0.64
CA GLY A 355 0.05 29.79 -0.27
C GLY A 355 -1.27 29.18 -0.73
N VAL A 356 -1.91 29.85 -1.68
CA VAL A 356 -3.22 29.45 -2.21
C VAL A 356 -3.07 28.38 -3.30
N LEU A 357 -4.06 27.51 -3.41
CA LEU A 357 -4.14 26.61 -4.55
C LEU A 357 -4.52 27.38 -5.81
N PRO A 358 -3.85 27.14 -6.95
CA PRO A 358 -4.15 27.87 -8.18
C PRO A 358 -5.50 27.42 -8.76
N PRO A 359 -6.30 28.35 -9.33
CA PRO A 359 -7.57 28.00 -10.00
C PRO A 359 -7.41 26.94 -11.10
N GLU A 360 -6.27 26.95 -11.78
CA GLU A 360 -5.93 25.99 -12.84
C GLU A 360 -5.87 24.54 -12.36
N LEU A 361 -5.83 24.31 -11.03
CA LEU A 361 -6.00 22.97 -10.47
C LEU A 361 -7.30 22.33 -10.96
N GLY A 362 -8.37 23.11 -11.12
CA GLY A 362 -9.66 22.67 -11.66
C GLY A 362 -9.62 22.21 -13.12
N ASP A 363 -8.55 22.50 -13.84
CA ASP A 363 -8.37 22.06 -15.23
C ASP A 363 -7.84 20.63 -15.35
N MET A 364 -7.47 19.99 -14.24
CA MET A 364 -6.92 18.62 -14.21
C MET A 364 -8.05 17.58 -14.34
N GLU A 365 -8.69 17.51 -15.51
CA GLU A 365 -9.90 16.71 -15.78
C GLU A 365 -9.76 15.21 -15.45
N GLY A 366 -8.52 14.67 -15.44
CA GLY A 366 -8.21 13.28 -15.16
C GLY A 366 -8.06 12.97 -13.68
N LEU A 367 -8.01 13.98 -12.78
CA LEU A 367 -7.60 13.79 -11.40
C LEU A 367 -8.64 12.96 -10.61
N GLU A 368 -8.17 11.86 -10.03
CA GLU A 368 -8.97 10.92 -9.22
C GLU A 368 -8.63 11.03 -7.72
N ARG A 369 -7.38 11.36 -7.39
CA ARG A 369 -6.90 11.45 -6.00
C ARG A 369 -5.97 12.65 -5.82
N LEU A 370 -6.26 13.46 -4.82
CA LEU A 370 -5.48 14.64 -4.47
C LEU A 370 -5.12 14.59 -2.97
N PHE A 371 -3.81 14.48 -2.68
CA PHE A 371 -3.28 14.42 -1.32
C PHE A 371 -2.42 15.65 -1.03
N LEU A 372 -2.95 16.55 -0.20
CA LEU A 372 -2.32 17.80 0.22
C LEU A 372 -1.97 17.81 1.72
N THR A 373 -2.21 16.72 2.42
CA THR A 373 -2.10 16.56 3.87
C THR A 373 -0.73 16.99 4.40
N ASN A 374 -0.68 17.57 5.62
CA ASN A 374 0.54 17.99 6.30
C ASN A 374 1.37 18.96 5.44
N ASN A 375 0.80 20.10 5.12
CA ASN A 375 1.43 21.23 4.43
C ASN A 375 1.00 22.55 5.12
N HIS A 376 1.29 23.71 4.51
CA HIS A 376 0.92 25.04 4.96
C HIS A 376 0.06 25.78 3.94
N PHE A 377 -0.70 25.05 3.12
CA PHE A 377 -1.63 25.69 2.18
C PHE A 377 -2.65 26.54 2.93
N ASN A 378 -2.94 27.72 2.40
CA ASN A 378 -3.82 28.70 3.03
C ASN A 378 -4.76 29.38 2.01
N GLY A 379 -5.53 30.37 2.45
CA GLY A 379 -6.55 30.99 1.63
C GLY A 379 -7.77 30.11 1.40
N ALA A 380 -8.72 30.54 0.60
CA ALA A 380 -9.89 29.74 0.25
C ALA A 380 -9.51 28.66 -0.77
N LEU A 381 -10.20 27.54 -0.73
CA LEU A 381 -10.15 26.61 -1.86
C LEU A 381 -10.76 27.29 -3.09
N PRO A 382 -10.13 27.20 -4.28
CA PRO A 382 -10.64 27.84 -5.47
C PRO A 382 -11.97 27.20 -5.90
N PRO A 383 -12.97 27.98 -6.34
CA PRO A 383 -14.25 27.44 -6.83
C PRO A 383 -14.07 26.42 -7.97
N GLU A 384 -13.02 26.56 -8.76
CA GLU A 384 -12.65 25.68 -9.86
C GLU A 384 -12.37 24.23 -9.40
N ILE A 385 -12.15 24.01 -8.08
CA ILE A 385 -12.05 22.64 -7.54
C ILE A 385 -13.28 21.79 -7.92
N GLY A 386 -14.46 22.42 -8.04
CA GLY A 386 -15.70 21.78 -8.47
C GLY A 386 -15.69 21.24 -9.91
N ASN A 387 -14.68 21.58 -10.71
CA ASN A 387 -14.53 21.07 -12.07
C ASN A 387 -13.89 19.67 -12.11
N LEU A 388 -13.32 19.22 -10.99
CA LEU A 388 -12.65 17.92 -10.88
C LEU A 388 -13.65 16.76 -10.79
N ARG A 389 -14.44 16.57 -11.82
CA ARG A 389 -15.58 15.65 -11.85
C ARG A 389 -15.23 14.15 -11.72
N ARG A 390 -13.94 13.79 -11.75
CA ARG A 390 -13.44 12.43 -11.54
C ARG A 390 -12.80 12.25 -10.17
N LEU A 391 -12.70 13.32 -9.38
CA LEU A 391 -12.03 13.26 -8.08
C LEU A 391 -12.84 12.39 -7.11
N ARG A 392 -12.22 11.35 -6.60
CA ARG A 392 -12.80 10.42 -5.63
C ARG A 392 -12.28 10.64 -4.22
N ILE A 393 -11.03 11.08 -4.09
CA ILE A 393 -10.39 11.32 -2.80
C ILE A 393 -9.81 12.73 -2.80
N LEU A 394 -10.26 13.56 -1.86
CA LEU A 394 -9.66 14.85 -1.52
C LEU A 394 -9.22 14.80 -0.06
N ALA A 395 -7.91 14.67 0.16
CA ALA A 395 -7.31 14.61 1.48
C ALA A 395 -6.36 15.79 1.70
N MET A 396 -6.73 16.68 2.65
CA MET A 396 -5.96 17.88 2.95
C MET A 396 -5.86 18.20 4.47
N PRO A 397 -5.85 17.20 5.36
CA PRO A 397 -5.69 17.45 6.78
C PRO A 397 -4.41 18.23 7.10
N ASN A 398 -4.43 18.95 8.23
CA ASN A 398 -3.29 19.70 8.72
C ASN A 398 -2.79 20.73 7.68
N ASN A 399 -3.65 21.68 7.35
CA ASN A 399 -3.39 22.85 6.52
C ASN A 399 -4.02 24.10 7.16
N GLU A 400 -4.06 25.23 6.43
CA GLU A 400 -4.52 26.51 6.96
C GLU A 400 -5.56 27.20 6.02
N PHE A 401 -6.37 26.41 5.31
CA PHE A 401 -7.40 26.94 4.42
C PHE A 401 -8.42 27.81 5.16
N SER A 402 -9.00 28.79 4.50
CA SER A 402 -9.98 29.68 5.13
C SER A 402 -11.41 29.16 5.06
N SER A 403 -11.81 28.51 3.96
CA SER A 403 -13.18 28.03 3.75
C SER A 403 -13.29 26.99 2.64
N LEU A 404 -14.39 26.24 2.66
CA LEU A 404 -14.89 25.42 1.56
C LEU A 404 -15.76 26.26 0.62
N PRO A 405 -15.61 26.16 -0.72
CA PRO A 405 -16.49 26.82 -1.66
C PRO A 405 -17.79 26.02 -1.90
N GLU A 406 -18.86 26.69 -2.34
CA GLU A 406 -20.11 26.02 -2.72
C GLU A 406 -19.91 25.01 -3.85
N GLU A 407 -18.98 25.25 -4.75
CA GLU A 407 -18.67 24.41 -5.90
C GLU A 407 -18.10 23.03 -5.52
N ILE A 408 -17.73 22.83 -4.24
CA ILE A 408 -17.32 21.49 -3.76
C ILE A 408 -18.39 20.45 -4.06
N GLY A 409 -19.69 20.85 -3.99
CA GLY A 409 -20.83 19.99 -4.30
C GLY A 409 -20.92 19.55 -5.77
N ASN A 410 -20.14 20.14 -6.67
CA ASN A 410 -20.11 19.73 -8.07
C ASN A 410 -19.23 18.49 -8.33
N ILE A 411 -18.47 18.03 -7.31
CA ILE A 411 -17.60 16.85 -7.42
C ILE A 411 -18.43 15.59 -7.10
N GLU A 412 -19.42 15.29 -7.92
CA GLU A 412 -20.36 14.19 -7.68
C GLU A 412 -19.68 12.82 -7.51
N SER A 413 -18.47 12.65 -8.02
CA SER A 413 -17.66 11.42 -7.90
C SER A 413 -16.98 11.25 -6.55
N LEU A 414 -17.02 12.28 -5.65
CA LEU A 414 -16.24 12.28 -4.42
C LEU A 414 -16.74 11.21 -3.44
N GLU A 415 -15.82 10.35 -3.00
CA GLU A 415 -16.05 9.28 -2.05
C GLU A 415 -15.48 9.61 -0.66
N GLU A 416 -14.38 10.38 -0.63
CA GLU A 416 -13.72 10.81 0.59
C GLU A 416 -13.40 12.30 0.54
N LEU A 417 -13.90 13.05 1.52
CA LEU A 417 -13.50 14.41 1.83
C LEU A 417 -12.89 14.43 3.24
N ASN A 418 -11.58 14.49 3.31
CA ASN A 418 -10.85 14.59 4.56
C ASN A 418 -10.10 15.92 4.64
N ALA A 419 -10.54 16.79 5.54
CA ALA A 419 -9.92 18.09 5.82
C ALA A 419 -9.87 18.34 7.34
N SER A 420 -9.58 17.31 8.12
CA SER A 420 -9.42 17.44 9.57
C SER A 420 -8.26 18.40 9.88
N ASN A 421 -8.46 19.32 10.84
CA ASN A 421 -7.45 20.32 11.20
C ASN A 421 -6.92 21.11 9.97
N ALA A 422 -7.80 21.51 9.07
CA ALA A 422 -7.43 22.15 7.82
C ALA A 422 -8.01 23.57 7.65
N PHE A 423 -9.13 23.90 8.34
CA PHE A 423 -9.84 25.16 8.13
C PHE A 423 -9.70 26.12 9.31
N THR A 424 -9.35 27.37 9.00
CA THR A 424 -9.27 28.47 9.96
C THR A 424 -10.60 29.19 10.15
N GLY A 425 -11.64 28.88 9.36
CA GLY A 425 -12.99 29.47 9.40
C GLY A 425 -13.92 28.84 8.36
N GLY A 426 -14.94 29.58 7.97
CA GLY A 426 -15.93 29.18 6.96
C GLY A 426 -17.14 28.46 7.55
N ALA A 427 -18.05 28.08 6.68
CA ALA A 427 -19.24 27.28 6.98
C ALA A 427 -19.28 26.02 6.14
N LEU A 428 -20.14 25.09 6.51
CA LEU A 428 -20.44 23.93 5.68
C LEU A 428 -21.41 24.36 4.59
N PRO A 429 -21.05 24.26 3.30
CA PRO A 429 -21.95 24.70 2.24
C PRO A 429 -23.13 23.74 2.06
N ALA A 430 -24.31 24.25 1.71
CA ALA A 430 -25.51 23.41 1.47
C ALA A 430 -25.28 22.42 0.31
N SER A 431 -24.48 22.81 -0.66
CA SER A 431 -24.10 21.95 -1.80
C SER A 431 -23.39 20.65 -1.40
N ILE A 432 -22.92 20.53 -0.15
CA ILE A 432 -22.32 19.29 0.35
C ILE A 432 -23.25 18.09 0.15
N GLY A 433 -24.57 18.29 0.24
CA GLY A 433 -25.59 17.27 0.00
C GLY A 433 -25.62 16.70 -1.43
N ASN A 434 -24.98 17.37 -2.38
CA ASN A 434 -24.89 16.89 -3.77
C ASN A 434 -23.87 15.75 -3.93
N LEU A 435 -22.98 15.56 -2.92
CA LEU A 435 -21.92 14.54 -2.96
C LEU A 435 -22.48 13.14 -2.65
N ARG A 436 -23.42 12.67 -3.44
CA ARG A 436 -24.19 11.43 -3.17
C ARG A 436 -23.34 10.16 -3.15
N ASN A 437 -22.12 10.19 -3.64
CA ASN A 437 -21.17 9.08 -3.57
C ASN A 437 -20.26 9.12 -2.32
N LEU A 438 -20.41 10.17 -1.49
CA LEU A 438 -19.53 10.37 -0.34
C LEU A 438 -19.73 9.29 0.71
N ARG A 439 -18.63 8.67 1.14
CA ARG A 439 -18.57 7.65 2.20
C ARG A 439 -17.91 8.19 3.47
N LEU A 440 -16.91 9.06 3.31
CA LEU A 440 -16.17 9.62 4.42
C LEU A 440 -16.20 11.16 4.35
N LEU A 441 -16.78 11.79 5.39
CA LEU A 441 -16.77 13.24 5.61
C LEU A 441 -16.05 13.53 6.91
N LEU A 442 -14.77 13.89 6.83
CA LEU A 442 -13.89 14.10 7.98
C LEU A 442 -13.43 15.55 8.03
N LEU A 443 -14.12 16.37 8.82
CA LEU A 443 -13.89 17.80 9.01
C LEU A 443 -13.65 18.17 10.48
N GLY A 444 -13.25 17.20 11.29
CA GLY A 444 -13.01 17.41 12.73
C GLY A 444 -11.83 18.33 13.00
N ASN A 445 -11.79 18.93 14.21
CA ASN A 445 -10.74 19.83 14.68
C ASN A 445 -10.53 21.06 13.77
N ASN A 446 -11.61 21.70 13.35
CA ASN A 446 -11.56 22.91 12.52
C ASN A 446 -12.15 24.12 13.27
N LYS A 447 -12.29 25.24 12.58
CA LYS A 447 -12.99 26.43 13.10
C LYS A 447 -14.26 26.73 12.29
N LEU A 448 -14.85 25.70 11.68
CA LEU A 448 -16.10 25.83 10.93
C LEU A 448 -17.22 26.34 11.84
N SER A 449 -18.04 27.23 11.31
CA SER A 449 -19.14 27.88 12.03
C SER A 449 -20.42 27.86 11.18
N GLY A 450 -21.51 28.38 11.70
CA GLY A 450 -22.81 28.30 11.07
C GLY A 450 -23.50 26.98 11.42
N GLU A 451 -24.54 26.64 10.69
CA GLU A 451 -25.38 25.47 10.93
C GLU A 451 -24.91 24.26 10.13
N ILE A 452 -25.30 23.08 10.54
CA ILE A 452 -25.20 21.87 9.70
C ILE A 452 -26.34 21.95 8.71
N PRO A 453 -26.09 22.02 7.39
CA PRO A 453 -27.15 22.16 6.39
C PRO A 453 -28.05 20.92 6.35
N ALA A 454 -29.36 21.12 6.15
CA ALA A 454 -30.33 20.02 6.11
C ALA A 454 -30.02 19.00 5.01
N GLU A 455 -29.40 19.45 3.92
CA GLU A 455 -28.94 18.68 2.77
C GLU A 455 -27.92 17.59 3.12
N ILE A 456 -27.35 17.65 4.34
CA ILE A 456 -26.46 16.58 4.83
C ILE A 456 -27.14 15.20 4.81
N GLY A 457 -28.49 15.16 4.96
CA GLY A 457 -29.29 13.94 4.90
C GLY A 457 -29.36 13.28 3.52
N GLU A 458 -28.92 13.98 2.45
CA GLU A 458 -28.88 13.43 1.09
C GLU A 458 -27.68 12.49 0.87
N LEU A 459 -26.72 12.45 1.82
CA LEU A 459 -25.49 11.66 1.73
C LEU A 459 -25.73 10.17 2.10
N THR A 460 -26.67 9.52 1.44
CA THR A 460 -27.17 8.17 1.82
C THR A 460 -26.12 7.05 1.74
N LEU A 461 -24.96 7.29 1.13
CA LEU A 461 -23.83 6.34 1.13
C LEU A 461 -22.81 6.60 2.24
N LEU A 462 -23.04 7.62 3.08
CA LEU A 462 -22.06 8.03 4.08
C LEU A 462 -21.90 6.96 5.18
N GLU A 463 -20.67 6.56 5.40
CA GLU A 463 -20.27 5.54 6.39
C GLU A 463 -19.71 6.17 7.66
N ARG A 464 -19.04 7.33 7.52
CA ARG A 464 -18.46 8.05 8.64
C ARG A 464 -18.58 9.56 8.47
N MET A 465 -19.09 10.23 9.50
CA MET A 465 -19.15 11.69 9.61
C MET A 465 -18.45 12.14 10.87
N ASP A 466 -17.41 12.95 10.71
CA ASP A 466 -16.72 13.61 11.83
C ASP A 466 -16.68 15.13 11.60
N LEU A 467 -17.51 15.84 12.35
CA LEU A 467 -17.55 17.30 12.43
C LEU A 467 -17.15 17.78 13.84
N SER A 468 -16.53 16.93 14.64
CA SER A 468 -16.19 17.22 16.03
C SER A 468 -15.20 18.38 16.15
N MET A 469 -15.17 19.02 17.33
CA MET A 469 -14.21 20.08 17.66
C MET A 469 -14.21 21.24 16.65
N ASN A 470 -15.43 21.78 16.39
CA ASN A 470 -15.68 22.93 15.53
C ASN A 470 -16.42 24.04 16.32
N LYS A 471 -17.00 24.99 15.61
CA LYS A 471 -17.84 26.07 16.18
C LYS A 471 -19.27 26.04 15.60
N LEU A 472 -19.69 24.86 15.09
CA LEU A 472 -21.01 24.68 14.50
C LEU A 472 -22.11 24.97 15.52
N SER A 473 -23.18 25.61 15.08
CA SER A 473 -24.31 26.05 15.90
C SER A 473 -25.64 25.66 15.24
N GLY A 474 -26.75 26.08 15.80
CA GLY A 474 -28.07 25.65 15.34
C GLY A 474 -28.40 24.23 15.77
N GLU A 475 -29.44 23.66 15.23
CA GLU A 475 -29.94 22.35 15.58
C GLU A 475 -29.28 21.24 14.75
N ILE A 476 -29.31 20.00 15.25
CA ILE A 476 -28.96 18.81 14.45
C ILE A 476 -30.13 18.55 13.49
N PRO A 477 -29.91 18.58 12.15
CA PRO A 477 -31.01 18.40 11.21
C PRO A 477 -31.62 16.99 11.32
N ALA A 478 -32.96 16.88 11.38
CA ALA A 478 -33.66 15.60 11.43
C ALA A 478 -33.32 14.68 10.25
N GLY A 479 -33.02 15.27 9.07
CA GLY A 479 -32.58 14.54 7.87
C GLY A 479 -31.35 13.65 8.08
N ILE A 480 -30.54 13.88 9.13
CA ILE A 480 -29.40 13.02 9.46
C ILE A 480 -29.81 11.55 9.69
N GLY A 481 -31.06 11.32 10.14
CA GLY A 481 -31.62 9.98 10.34
C GLY A 481 -31.82 9.16 9.06
N TYR A 482 -31.66 9.76 7.87
CA TYR A 482 -31.68 9.04 6.59
C TYR A 482 -30.37 8.37 6.24
N LEU A 483 -29.31 8.60 7.02
CA LEU A 483 -27.96 8.06 6.79
C LEU A 483 -27.85 6.63 7.34
N ASP A 484 -28.58 5.70 6.78
CA ASP A 484 -28.74 4.32 7.25
C ASP A 484 -27.43 3.50 7.24
N LYS A 485 -26.44 3.89 6.44
CA LYS A 485 -25.11 3.28 6.38
C LYS A 485 -24.09 3.86 7.37
N LEU A 486 -24.46 4.94 8.05
CA LEU A 486 -23.53 5.62 8.94
C LEU A 486 -23.18 4.75 10.15
N THR A 487 -21.88 4.51 10.33
CA THR A 487 -21.33 3.75 11.47
C THR A 487 -20.78 4.67 12.56
N VAL A 488 -20.33 5.87 12.21
CA VAL A 488 -19.78 6.85 13.13
C VAL A 488 -20.37 8.22 12.85
N LEU A 489 -21.05 8.78 13.87
CA LEU A 489 -21.48 10.18 13.90
C LEU A 489 -20.77 10.90 15.04
N ALA A 490 -19.84 11.79 14.71
CA ALA A 490 -19.09 12.58 15.68
C ALA A 490 -19.36 14.08 15.49
N LEU A 491 -20.10 14.67 16.45
CA LEU A 491 -20.44 16.08 16.54
C LEU A 491 -19.90 16.71 17.86
N LEU A 492 -19.07 15.98 18.60
CA LEU A 492 -18.50 16.37 19.88
C LEU A 492 -17.85 17.76 19.83
N GLY A 493 -18.04 18.58 20.85
CA GLY A 493 -17.25 19.81 21.01
C GLY A 493 -17.61 20.90 19.99
N ASN A 494 -18.90 21.15 19.81
CA ASN A 494 -19.46 22.24 18.99
C ASN A 494 -20.31 23.18 19.87
N LYS A 495 -21.17 23.97 19.24
CA LYS A 495 -22.14 24.87 19.89
C LYS A 495 -23.57 24.52 19.48
N LEU A 496 -23.83 23.25 19.17
CA LEU A 496 -25.14 22.78 18.71
C LEU A 496 -26.19 22.96 19.82
N THR A 497 -27.40 23.38 19.43
CA THR A 497 -28.53 23.68 20.29
C THR A 497 -29.73 22.81 19.92
N GLY A 498 -30.89 23.05 20.57
CA GLY A 498 -32.09 22.26 20.33
C GLY A 498 -31.98 20.83 20.88
N THR A 499 -32.86 19.97 20.42
CA THR A 499 -33.00 18.59 20.90
C THR A 499 -32.20 17.60 20.06
N ILE A 500 -31.94 16.43 20.61
CA ILE A 500 -31.45 15.29 19.81
C ILE A 500 -32.61 14.77 18.96
N PRO A 501 -32.52 14.79 17.61
CA PRO A 501 -33.59 14.31 16.75
C PRO A 501 -33.91 12.83 16.98
N VAL A 502 -35.19 12.49 17.10
CA VAL A 502 -35.65 11.10 17.26
C VAL A 502 -35.27 10.22 16.06
N GLU A 503 -35.14 10.84 14.89
CA GLU A 503 -34.76 10.21 13.63
C GLU A 503 -33.38 9.55 13.68
N ILE A 504 -32.49 9.96 14.61
CA ILE A 504 -31.19 9.29 14.81
C ILE A 504 -31.39 7.81 15.14
N GLY A 505 -32.49 7.44 15.81
CA GLY A 505 -32.86 6.05 16.06
C GLY A 505 -33.05 5.19 14.80
N ASN A 506 -33.20 5.78 13.62
CA ASN A 506 -33.32 5.06 12.34
C ASN A 506 -31.97 4.57 11.80
N MET A 507 -30.86 5.08 12.31
CA MET A 507 -29.49 4.80 11.82
C MET A 507 -28.98 3.45 12.33
N ARG A 508 -29.59 2.36 11.88
CA ARG A 508 -29.39 0.99 12.42
C ARG A 508 -27.96 0.47 12.34
N SER A 509 -27.12 1.06 11.50
CA SER A 509 -25.69 0.69 11.36
C SER A 509 -24.79 1.43 12.33
N LEU A 510 -25.33 2.35 13.15
CA LEU A 510 -24.53 3.25 13.98
C LEU A 510 -23.84 2.51 15.13
N ASN A 511 -22.50 2.58 15.16
CA ASN A 511 -21.68 2.02 16.23
C ASN A 511 -21.24 3.09 17.24
N ILE A 512 -21.00 4.32 16.75
CA ILE A 512 -20.47 5.40 17.58
C ILE A 512 -21.31 6.66 17.38
N LEU A 513 -21.85 7.18 18.48
CA LEU A 513 -22.58 8.46 18.52
C LEU A 513 -21.91 9.39 19.55
N HIS A 514 -21.21 10.41 19.08
CA HIS A 514 -20.55 11.42 19.91
C HIS A 514 -21.22 12.79 19.75
N LEU A 515 -22.06 13.17 20.69
CA LEU A 515 -22.77 14.46 20.76
C LEU A 515 -22.30 15.32 21.96
N GLY A 516 -21.36 14.85 22.72
CA GLY A 516 -20.90 15.51 23.96
C GLY A 516 -20.32 16.91 23.73
N ARG A 517 -20.26 17.71 24.83
CA ARG A 517 -19.69 19.08 24.82
C ARG A 517 -20.32 19.98 23.76
N ASN A 518 -21.65 20.06 23.81
CA ASN A 518 -22.49 20.94 23.00
C ASN A 518 -23.43 21.77 23.94
N LEU A 519 -24.45 22.36 23.37
CA LEU A 519 -25.48 23.13 24.11
C LEU A 519 -26.87 22.48 23.95
N LEU A 520 -26.91 21.18 23.64
CA LEU A 520 -28.14 20.41 23.42
C LEU A 520 -29.00 20.40 24.68
N GLU A 521 -30.33 20.49 24.47
CA GLU A 521 -31.34 20.55 25.55
C GLU A 521 -32.49 19.57 25.31
N GLY A 522 -33.47 19.54 26.18
CA GLY A 522 -34.56 18.58 26.09
C GLY A 522 -34.20 17.20 26.66
N GLU A 523 -35.03 16.23 26.37
CA GLU A 523 -34.92 14.87 26.87
C GLU A 523 -34.17 13.95 25.88
N LEU A 524 -33.68 12.82 26.37
CA LEU A 524 -33.07 11.77 25.54
C LEU A 524 -34.17 11.02 24.80
N PRO A 525 -34.07 10.87 23.46
CA PRO A 525 -35.02 10.06 22.70
C PRO A 525 -34.99 8.59 23.12
N ALA A 526 -36.14 8.00 23.37
CA ALA A 526 -36.26 6.55 23.57
C ALA A 526 -35.81 5.75 22.36
N GLU A 527 -35.99 6.31 21.16
CA GLU A 527 -35.64 5.77 19.87
C GLU A 527 -34.14 5.46 19.69
N LEU A 528 -33.28 6.08 20.50
CA LEU A 528 -31.86 5.70 20.53
C LEU A 528 -31.67 4.24 20.98
N GLY A 529 -32.61 3.68 21.74
CA GLY A 529 -32.64 2.25 22.10
C GLY A 529 -32.75 1.31 20.89
N TRP A 530 -33.18 1.81 19.74
CA TRP A 530 -33.27 1.03 18.51
C TRP A 530 -31.91 0.80 17.83
N LEU A 531 -30.84 1.45 18.26
CA LEU A 531 -29.49 1.37 17.69
C LEU A 531 -28.77 0.10 18.18
N SER A 532 -29.22 -1.07 17.78
CA SER A 532 -28.72 -2.37 18.27
C SER A 532 -27.22 -2.61 18.04
N GLU A 533 -26.59 -1.87 17.10
CA GLU A 533 -25.15 -1.95 16.82
C GLU A 533 -24.32 -0.96 17.65
N LEU A 534 -24.95 -0.10 18.45
CA LEU A 534 -24.27 0.98 19.15
C LEU A 534 -23.31 0.45 20.23
N GLU A 535 -22.05 0.85 20.13
CA GLU A 535 -21.00 0.52 21.09
C GLU A 535 -20.62 1.72 21.98
N VAL A 536 -20.75 2.93 21.46
CA VAL A 536 -20.39 4.16 22.18
C VAL A 536 -21.49 5.20 22.04
N LEU A 537 -22.02 5.66 23.17
CA LEU A 537 -22.92 6.81 23.26
C LEU A 537 -22.31 7.86 24.18
N ASP A 538 -21.98 9.02 23.64
CA ASP A 538 -21.48 10.17 24.38
C ASP A 538 -22.36 11.40 24.16
N VAL A 539 -23.09 11.79 25.18
CA VAL A 539 -23.86 13.03 25.24
C VAL A 539 -23.40 13.92 26.43
N GLY A 540 -22.25 13.61 27.00
CA GLY A 540 -21.72 14.33 28.19
C GLY A 540 -21.45 15.81 27.94
N GLY A 541 -21.65 16.66 28.96
CA GLY A 541 -21.37 18.08 28.86
C GLY A 541 -22.35 18.84 27.98
N ASN A 542 -23.64 18.65 28.16
CA ASN A 542 -24.75 19.35 27.50
C ASN A 542 -25.71 20.01 28.52
N LYS A 543 -26.91 20.36 28.09
CA LYS A 543 -27.98 20.89 28.96
C LYS A 543 -29.20 19.95 28.99
N LEU A 544 -29.00 18.67 28.67
CA LEU A 544 -30.06 17.68 28.55
C LEU A 544 -30.76 17.46 29.92
N THR A 545 -32.06 17.19 29.87
CA THR A 545 -32.94 17.05 31.03
C THR A 545 -33.72 15.75 30.98
N GLY A 546 -34.68 15.56 31.87
CA GLY A 546 -35.57 14.41 31.90
C GLY A 546 -34.95 13.17 32.53
N LYS A 547 -35.60 12.04 32.32
CA LYS A 547 -35.19 10.75 32.89
C LYS A 547 -34.33 9.98 31.91
N LEU A 548 -33.56 9.03 32.39
CA LEU A 548 -32.86 8.06 31.56
C LEU A 548 -33.89 7.06 31.00
N PRO A 549 -33.95 6.86 29.63
CA PRO A 549 -34.96 6.00 29.03
C PRO A 549 -34.75 4.52 29.37
N ALA A 550 -35.79 3.85 29.87
CA ALA A 550 -35.75 2.41 30.14
C ALA A 550 -35.62 1.60 28.83
N GLU A 551 -36.15 2.12 27.73
CA GLU A 551 -36.16 1.54 26.40
C GLU A 551 -34.74 1.28 25.84
N TRP A 552 -33.70 1.81 26.47
CA TRP A 552 -32.30 1.56 26.08
C TRP A 552 -31.79 0.18 26.52
N GLU A 553 -32.62 -0.65 27.19
CA GLU A 553 -32.32 -2.05 27.52
C GLU A 553 -31.87 -2.90 26.33
N GLU A 554 -32.26 -2.50 25.11
CA GLU A 554 -31.91 -3.17 23.86
C GLU A 554 -30.49 -2.84 23.34
N LEU A 555 -29.80 -1.89 23.97
CA LEU A 555 -28.40 -1.52 23.59
C LEU A 555 -27.37 -2.55 24.10
N LYS A 556 -27.56 -3.83 23.75
CA LYS A 556 -26.77 -4.96 24.26
C LYS A 556 -25.30 -4.96 23.84
N LYS A 557 -24.94 -4.17 22.82
CA LYS A 557 -23.54 -4.02 22.36
C LYS A 557 -22.83 -2.82 23.00
N LEU A 558 -23.53 -2.02 23.79
CA LEU A 558 -22.99 -0.79 24.36
C LEU A 558 -21.83 -1.09 25.31
N LYS A 559 -20.69 -0.47 25.02
CA LYS A 559 -19.45 -0.53 25.82
C LYS A 559 -19.22 0.75 26.61
N ARG A 560 -19.58 1.88 26.06
CA ARG A 560 -19.31 3.18 26.68
C ARG A 560 -20.56 4.05 26.67
N LEU A 561 -21.07 4.38 27.85
CA LEU A 561 -22.20 5.28 28.07
C LEU A 561 -21.73 6.51 28.87
N ILE A 562 -21.68 7.65 28.20
CA ILE A 562 -21.10 8.89 28.69
C ILE A 562 -22.18 9.97 28.77
N LEU A 563 -22.69 10.24 29.96
CA LEU A 563 -23.83 11.12 30.25
C LEU A 563 -23.46 12.29 31.17
N PHE A 564 -22.20 12.42 31.57
CA PHE A 564 -21.77 13.38 32.60
C PHE A 564 -22.13 14.83 32.28
N GLY A 565 -22.29 15.67 33.34
CA GLY A 565 -22.42 17.11 33.18
C GLY A 565 -23.66 17.54 32.40
N ASN A 566 -24.81 16.97 32.70
CA ASN A 566 -26.14 17.33 32.22
C ASN A 566 -27.09 17.65 33.41
N LYS A 567 -28.39 17.61 33.17
CA LYS A 567 -29.44 17.79 34.20
C LYS A 567 -30.41 16.60 34.24
N PHE A 568 -29.89 15.39 33.99
CA PHE A 568 -30.69 14.18 34.07
C PHE A 568 -31.19 13.94 35.48
N SER A 569 -32.47 13.62 35.64
CA SER A 569 -33.17 13.39 36.90
C SER A 569 -33.77 11.98 36.97
N GLY A 570 -34.37 11.65 38.08
CA GLY A 570 -34.94 10.31 38.29
C GLY A 570 -33.87 9.27 38.61
N ARG A 571 -34.22 8.01 38.44
CA ARG A 571 -33.35 6.87 38.77
C ARG A 571 -32.55 6.39 37.56
N ILE A 572 -31.47 5.65 37.83
CA ILE A 572 -30.82 4.79 36.82
C ILE A 572 -31.76 3.60 36.60
N PRO A 573 -32.14 3.27 35.33
CA PRO A 573 -33.09 2.18 35.07
C PRO A 573 -32.53 0.81 35.46
N ASP A 574 -33.30 0.03 36.19
CA ASP A 574 -33.00 -1.38 36.49
C ASP A 574 -33.07 -2.25 35.21
N GLU A 575 -33.86 -1.83 34.25
CA GLU A 575 -34.08 -2.46 32.93
C GLU A 575 -32.79 -2.61 32.12
N TRP A 576 -31.75 -1.82 32.45
CA TRP A 576 -30.43 -1.85 31.78
C TRP A 576 -29.53 -3.04 32.19
N GLU A 577 -30.01 -3.96 33.03
CA GLU A 577 -29.29 -5.16 33.47
C GLU A 577 -28.75 -5.99 32.27
N GLY A 578 -29.43 -5.92 31.13
CA GLY A 578 -29.02 -6.59 29.88
C GLY A 578 -27.80 -6.00 29.13
N MET A 579 -27.26 -4.85 29.61
CA MET A 579 -26.06 -4.21 29.02
C MET A 579 -24.76 -4.89 29.45
N GLU A 580 -24.61 -6.20 29.23
CA GLU A 580 -23.51 -7.02 29.73
C GLU A 580 -22.13 -6.64 29.21
N ARG A 581 -22.04 -5.81 28.15
CA ARG A 581 -20.77 -5.38 27.53
C ARG A 581 -20.28 -4.02 28.01
N LEU A 582 -20.98 -3.39 28.96
CA LEU A 582 -20.65 -2.06 29.42
C LEU A 582 -19.29 -2.03 30.14
N GLU A 583 -18.37 -1.20 29.63
CA GLU A 583 -17.03 -0.98 30.16
C GLU A 583 -16.92 0.35 30.91
N ASP A 584 -17.55 1.39 30.37
CA ASP A 584 -17.52 2.74 30.93
C ASP A 584 -18.94 3.26 31.12
N PHE A 585 -19.30 3.60 32.36
CA PHE A 585 -20.54 4.27 32.71
C PHE A 585 -20.25 5.56 33.49
N LEU A 586 -20.38 6.70 32.81
CA LEU A 586 -19.98 8.01 33.31
C LEU A 586 -21.18 8.93 33.39
N VAL A 587 -21.78 9.09 34.59
CA VAL A 587 -23.00 9.90 34.81
C VAL A 587 -22.80 11.00 35.85
N GLN A 588 -21.57 11.28 36.27
CA GLN A 588 -21.28 12.31 37.25
C GLN A 588 -21.76 13.70 36.85
N GLY A 589 -22.15 14.52 37.83
CA GLY A 589 -22.59 15.89 37.60
C GLY A 589 -23.96 15.97 36.92
N ASN A 590 -24.94 15.25 37.42
CA ASN A 590 -26.35 15.27 37.04
C ASN A 590 -27.26 15.46 38.30
N GLU A 591 -28.55 15.30 38.13
CA GLU A 591 -29.56 15.39 39.20
C GLU A 591 -30.22 14.03 39.48
N LEU A 592 -29.52 12.91 39.20
CA LEU A 592 -30.02 11.56 39.39
C LEU A 592 -30.28 11.26 40.88
N THR A 593 -31.35 10.51 41.16
CA THR A 593 -31.84 10.16 42.50
C THR A 593 -32.11 8.66 42.62
N GLY A 594 -32.38 8.21 43.86
CA GLY A 594 -32.72 6.81 44.13
C GLY A 594 -31.50 5.90 44.24
N LYS A 595 -31.77 4.61 44.40
CA LYS A 595 -30.74 3.61 44.60
C LYS A 595 -29.98 3.32 43.29
N VAL A 596 -28.68 3.08 43.40
CA VAL A 596 -27.88 2.60 42.27
C VAL A 596 -28.19 1.12 42.05
N PRO A 597 -28.52 0.70 40.81
CA PRO A 597 -28.80 -0.70 40.54
C PRO A 597 -27.62 -1.63 40.82
N ASP A 598 -27.88 -2.78 41.44
CA ASP A 598 -26.85 -3.72 41.88
C ASP A 598 -26.09 -4.34 40.70
N PHE A 599 -26.74 -4.53 39.53
CA PHE A 599 -26.10 -5.11 38.35
C PHE A 599 -24.82 -4.37 37.96
N LEU A 600 -24.74 -3.03 38.14
CA LEU A 600 -23.56 -2.23 37.76
C LEU A 600 -22.30 -2.64 38.54
N PHE A 601 -22.45 -3.17 39.75
CA PHE A 601 -21.31 -3.65 40.56
C PHE A 601 -20.92 -5.10 40.26
N HIS A 602 -21.73 -5.81 39.47
CA HIS A 602 -21.52 -7.22 39.11
C HIS A 602 -21.18 -7.43 37.65
N LEU A 603 -21.11 -6.36 36.83
CA LEU A 603 -20.72 -6.44 35.42
C LEU A 603 -19.23 -6.78 35.31
N PRO A 604 -18.85 -7.95 34.72
CA PRO A 604 -17.45 -8.38 34.64
C PRO A 604 -16.63 -7.52 33.67
N THR A 605 -17.29 -6.77 32.80
CA THR A 605 -16.67 -5.93 31.78
C THR A 605 -16.44 -4.50 32.25
N LEU A 606 -17.08 -4.06 33.34
CA LEU A 606 -17.06 -2.66 33.78
C LEU A 606 -15.67 -2.25 34.30
N LYS A 607 -15.11 -1.21 33.68
CA LYS A 607 -13.78 -0.66 33.98
C LYS A 607 -13.84 0.70 34.68
N ARG A 608 -14.86 1.51 34.34
CA ARG A 608 -15.05 2.85 34.89
C ARG A 608 -16.51 3.09 35.27
N LEU A 609 -16.76 3.38 36.53
CA LEU A 609 -18.07 3.74 37.08
C LEU A 609 -17.97 5.10 37.79
N TRP A 610 -18.43 6.18 37.15
CA TRP A 610 -18.36 7.53 37.68
C TRP A 610 -19.76 8.07 38.00
N LEU A 611 -20.15 8.05 39.27
CA LEU A 611 -21.49 8.40 39.79
C LEU A 611 -21.54 9.74 40.54
N GLY A 612 -20.40 10.35 40.84
CA GLY A 612 -20.29 11.51 41.71
C GLY A 612 -21.10 12.74 41.31
N ASN A 613 -21.33 13.65 42.22
CA ASN A 613 -22.12 14.88 42.03
C ASN A 613 -23.52 14.62 41.46
N ASN A 614 -24.24 13.67 42.08
CA ASN A 614 -25.66 13.36 41.90
C ASN A 614 -26.34 13.33 43.27
N PHE A 615 -27.57 12.81 43.36
CA PHE A 615 -28.32 12.56 44.58
C PHE A 615 -28.64 11.07 44.76
N LEU A 616 -27.72 10.19 44.28
CA LEU A 616 -27.86 8.74 44.33
C LEU A 616 -27.64 8.17 45.74
N GLU A 617 -28.35 7.10 46.03
CA GLU A 617 -28.25 6.34 47.27
C GLU A 617 -27.46 5.05 47.05
N LEU A 618 -26.39 4.84 47.83
CA LEU A 618 -25.56 3.65 47.83
C LEU A 618 -25.83 2.80 49.07
N THR A 619 -25.93 1.48 48.91
CA THR A 619 -25.95 0.55 50.06
C THR A 619 -24.58 0.51 50.74
N GLU A 620 -24.52 0.02 51.99
CA GLU A 620 -23.23 -0.11 52.70
C GLU A 620 -22.27 -1.06 51.96
N GLU A 621 -22.78 -2.13 51.38
CA GLU A 621 -22.01 -3.08 50.56
C GLU A 621 -21.42 -2.40 49.31
N GLN A 622 -22.20 -1.61 48.60
CA GLN A 622 -21.75 -0.83 47.43
C GLN A 622 -20.68 0.20 47.80
N LYS A 623 -20.79 0.82 49.00
CA LYS A 623 -19.76 1.75 49.52
C LYS A 623 -18.45 1.02 49.83
N GLU A 624 -18.51 -0.21 50.36
CA GLU A 624 -17.32 -1.00 50.63
C GLU A 624 -16.60 -1.44 49.33
N LEU A 625 -17.35 -1.84 48.29
CA LEU A 625 -16.80 -2.19 47.00
C LEU A 625 -16.09 -0.99 46.34
N THR A 626 -16.66 0.20 46.43
CA THR A 626 -16.10 1.44 45.89
C THR A 626 -14.87 1.96 46.64
N GLY A 627 -14.71 1.61 47.90
CA GLY A 627 -13.55 2.02 48.74
C GLY A 627 -12.29 1.20 48.50
N LYS A 628 -12.40 0.00 47.90
CA LYS A 628 -11.27 -0.94 47.71
C LYS A 628 -10.58 -0.85 46.35
N ASP A 629 -11.27 -0.39 45.32
CA ASP A 629 -10.75 -0.31 43.96
C ASP A 629 -10.79 1.13 43.42
N ARG A 630 -9.63 1.67 42.98
CA ARG A 630 -9.52 3.01 42.37
C ARG A 630 -10.29 3.17 41.04
N GLN A 631 -10.94 2.12 40.55
CA GLN A 631 -11.76 2.14 39.31
C GLN A 631 -13.10 2.86 39.52
N TYR A 632 -13.58 2.94 40.78
CA TYR A 632 -14.85 3.57 41.16
C TYR A 632 -14.61 4.96 41.77
N LEU A 633 -14.52 6.01 40.93
CA LEU A 633 -14.35 7.37 41.42
C LEU A 633 -15.72 7.90 41.88
N LEU A 634 -16.02 7.71 43.16
CA LEU A 634 -17.15 8.35 43.84
C LEU A 634 -16.72 9.74 44.33
N LEU A 635 -17.04 10.77 43.55
CA LEU A 635 -17.03 12.13 44.08
C LEU A 635 -18.21 12.32 45.08
N PRO A 636 -18.13 13.25 46.03
CA PRO A 636 -19.18 13.42 47.03
C PRO A 636 -20.57 13.66 46.40
N GLN A 637 -21.57 12.96 46.93
CA GLN A 637 -22.95 13.15 46.50
C GLN A 637 -23.46 14.46 47.12
N GLY A 638 -24.22 15.26 46.34
CA GLY A 638 -24.87 16.47 46.85
C GLY A 638 -25.93 16.12 47.89
N LYS A 639 -26.10 16.98 48.91
CA LYS A 639 -27.28 16.92 49.78
C LYS A 639 -28.41 17.69 49.09
N LYS A 640 -29.61 17.09 48.97
CA LYS A 640 -30.83 17.83 48.60
C LYS A 640 -31.19 18.83 49.67
#